data_8ef47eeacc28db844d3911474f1ae714
#
_entry.id   8ef47eeacc28db844d3911474f1ae714
#
_cell.length_a   1.000
_cell.length_b   1.000
_cell.length_c   1.000
_cell.angle_alpha   90.00
_cell.angle_beta   90.00
_cell.angle_gamma   90.00
#
_symmetry.space_group_name_H-M   'P 1'
#
loop_
_entity.id
_entity.type
_entity.pdbx_description
1 polymer ?
#
loop_
_entity_poly.entity_id
_entity_poly.type
_entity_poly.pdbx_seq_one_letter_code
_entity_poly.pdbx_strand_id
1 'polypeptide(L)'
;LAPDPMTEGLRSVWGEKLVALPLAQGTPVLLGGGDACHTFLHACLDAEDEAQRSAACALAHIAQGRFPVALVSSDRALTRRVRAMLEDAGVAMRDENGWKLSTSRVAASVMTLLRAAQWNASSDAVLEWAKVVPAFSGTVDALEAAVRDAAIRDWSAVAIAPAMSQRAELLATCTAIDTVRDRFKGRRTLAAWLQALASALQECALWDAMAGDDVGAKVLACLQLEPANPQEWSRLKEGALWAGARMDLGAFTRWVNQALEGASFQPAYPAEEQVVILPMSQMLGRPFAACVLAGCDEVRLNPGVEPPGGWTAAQRAALGLPSRDALEALMHATWTQALQTPVCDVLWRTSDDAGETLLPSSLVQLLQAAAMDTTQGGIDPRLERAVPTAPVHPPQPVGAALPVKHLSASAYEDLRQCPYRFFAMRQLGLKTVDELDGEVDKRDFGLWLHAVLAQFHAALQSGPTEDATVRSRMLDQTAEEITRSMALPEGEFLPFMAAWPQVRDGYLKWLTAHEAQGARFASGETSHRQRVGDVQLVGRIDRTDAFADGTVMVLDYKTEPVAKSRSRVKEPLEDTQIAFYAALLDADTLRGAYVNVGERDGTAMSEQEHLVEARDALLEGIQMDMQRIRDGAALPALGDAGACDFCQARGMCRKDFWSVP
;
A
#
# COMPACT_ATOMS: atom_id res chain seq x y z
N LEU A 1 -21.30 -9.98 55.25
CA LEU A 1 -21.24 -9.17 54.03
C LEU A 1 -22.60 -9.27 53.33
N ALA A 2 -23.29 -8.15 53.10
CA ALA A 2 -24.51 -8.13 52.30
C ALA A 2 -24.16 -8.65 50.91
N PRO A 3 -24.97 -9.51 50.29
CA PRO A 3 -24.69 -9.99 48.94
C PRO A 3 -24.66 -8.79 47.97
N ASP A 4 -23.62 -8.73 47.19
CA ASP A 4 -23.51 -7.78 46.08
C ASP A 4 -24.76 -7.89 45.20
N PRO A 5 -25.38 -6.79 44.76
CA PRO A 5 -26.55 -6.78 43.87
C PRO A 5 -26.40 -7.63 42.62
N MET A 6 -25.16 -7.78 42.12
CA MET A 6 -24.83 -8.62 40.99
C MET A 6 -24.96 -10.12 41.31
N THR A 7 -24.57 -10.53 42.53
CA THR A 7 -24.72 -11.90 43.03
C THR A 7 -26.20 -12.25 43.23
N GLU A 8 -27.01 -11.30 43.62
CA GLU A 8 -28.45 -11.47 43.83
C GLU A 8 -29.21 -11.57 42.50
N GLY A 9 -28.83 -10.78 41.52
CA GLY A 9 -29.31 -10.88 40.13
C GLY A 9 -28.97 -12.23 39.48
N LEU A 10 -27.77 -12.72 39.68
CA LEU A 10 -27.35 -14.06 39.20
C LEU A 10 -28.12 -15.18 39.90
N ARG A 11 -28.40 -15.09 41.20
CA ARG A 11 -29.24 -16.04 41.92
C ARG A 11 -30.67 -16.11 41.40
N SER A 12 -31.25 -14.98 40.98
CA SER A 12 -32.61 -14.95 40.43
C SER A 12 -32.71 -15.63 39.07
N VAL A 13 -31.60 -15.64 38.29
CA VAL A 13 -31.54 -16.28 36.96
C VAL A 13 -31.20 -17.77 37.02
N TRP A 14 -30.35 -18.20 38.01
CA TRP A 14 -29.80 -19.54 38.07
C TRP A 14 -30.37 -20.42 39.16
N GLY A 15 -31.26 -19.89 40.03
CA GLY A 15 -31.89 -20.64 41.12
C GLY A 15 -30.91 -21.11 42.20
N GLU A 16 -31.25 -22.19 42.86
CA GLU A 16 -30.50 -22.73 44.00
C GLU A 16 -29.10 -23.32 43.64
N LYS A 17 -28.75 -23.32 42.36
CA LYS A 17 -27.47 -23.85 41.87
C LYS A 17 -26.31 -22.84 42.02
N LEU A 18 -26.56 -21.62 42.41
CA LEU A 18 -25.54 -20.61 42.62
C LEU A 18 -25.02 -20.65 44.04
N VAL A 19 -23.87 -21.29 44.26
CA VAL A 19 -23.16 -21.17 45.53
C VAL A 19 -22.49 -19.81 45.61
N ALA A 20 -22.64 -19.09 46.69
CA ALA A 20 -22.10 -17.74 46.88
C ALA A 20 -20.57 -17.71 46.61
N LEU A 21 -20.19 -16.82 45.71
CA LEU A 21 -18.79 -16.52 45.38
C LEU A 21 -18.10 -15.82 46.54
N PRO A 22 -17.08 -16.38 47.18
CA PRO A 22 -16.24 -15.61 48.08
C PRO A 22 -15.20 -14.86 47.21
N LEU A 23 -15.60 -13.73 46.63
CA LEU A 23 -14.74 -12.85 45.83
C LEU A 23 -13.53 -12.29 46.60
N ALA A 24 -13.51 -12.47 47.93
CA ALA A 24 -12.49 -11.89 48.80
C ALA A 24 -11.29 -12.77 49.13
N GLN A 25 -11.21 -14.03 48.70
CA GLN A 25 -10.14 -14.93 49.13
C GLN A 25 -9.58 -15.90 48.08
N GLY A 26 -9.74 -15.57 46.76
CA GLY A 26 -9.04 -16.32 45.70
C GLY A 26 -9.42 -17.84 45.61
N THR A 27 -10.53 -18.26 46.19
CA THR A 27 -10.99 -19.65 46.08
C THR A 27 -11.89 -19.78 44.86
N PRO A 28 -11.60 -20.65 43.89
CA PRO A 28 -12.43 -20.85 42.72
C PRO A 28 -13.83 -21.31 43.11
N VAL A 29 -14.83 -20.70 42.51
CA VAL A 29 -16.22 -21.09 42.69
C VAL A 29 -16.57 -22.17 41.69
N LEU A 30 -16.89 -23.34 42.20
CA LEU A 30 -17.50 -24.40 41.43
C LEU A 30 -19.00 -24.08 41.25
N LEU A 31 -19.40 -23.68 40.04
CA LEU A 31 -20.82 -23.69 39.65
C LEU A 31 -21.19 -25.17 39.44
N GLY A 32 -22.06 -25.64 40.32
CA GLY A 32 -22.26 -27.05 40.53
C GLY A 32 -22.82 -27.83 39.34
N GLY A 33 -22.46 -29.06 39.34
CA GLY A 33 -23.24 -30.20 39.02
C GLY A 33 -22.75 -31.11 37.94
N GLY A 34 -21.98 -32.06 38.29
CA GLY A 34 -22.17 -33.46 37.92
C GLY A 34 -21.69 -34.00 36.59
N ASP A 35 -21.47 -33.24 35.57
CA ASP A 35 -20.90 -33.72 34.32
C ASP A 35 -19.40 -33.38 34.24
N ALA A 36 -18.58 -34.37 33.86
CA ALA A 36 -17.15 -34.16 33.70
C ALA A 36 -16.87 -33.05 32.66
N CYS A 37 -16.21 -31.98 33.09
CA CYS A 37 -15.73 -30.94 32.17
C CYS A 37 -14.49 -31.45 31.43
N HIS A 38 -14.50 -31.34 30.11
CA HIS A 38 -13.38 -31.74 29.27
C HIS A 38 -12.67 -30.52 28.71
N THR A 39 -11.40 -30.35 29.04
CA THR A 39 -10.57 -29.28 28.49
C THR A 39 -9.52 -29.84 27.54
N PHE A 40 -9.46 -29.34 26.33
CA PHE A 40 -8.49 -29.73 25.31
C PHE A 40 -7.51 -28.59 25.05
N LEU A 41 -6.24 -28.90 24.92
CA LEU A 41 -5.16 -27.94 24.72
C LEU A 41 -4.61 -28.07 23.30
N HIS A 42 -4.53 -26.95 22.58
CA HIS A 42 -4.09 -26.87 21.19
C HIS A 42 -2.96 -25.87 21.05
N ALA A 43 -1.72 -26.35 20.86
CA ALA A 43 -0.62 -25.52 20.40
C ALA A 43 -0.70 -25.36 18.88
N CYS A 44 -0.83 -24.13 18.41
CA CYS A 44 -0.92 -23.77 17.01
C CYS A 44 0.41 -23.20 16.53
N LEU A 45 0.79 -23.41 15.27
CA LEU A 45 2.08 -22.97 14.75
C LEU A 45 2.17 -21.45 14.67
N ASP A 46 1.14 -20.83 14.09
CA ASP A 46 1.07 -19.40 13.80
C ASP A 46 -0.37 -18.86 13.91
N ALA A 47 -0.58 -17.61 13.50
CA ALA A 47 -1.87 -16.94 13.56
C ALA A 47 -2.94 -17.59 12.66
N GLU A 48 -2.56 -18.09 11.48
CA GLU A 48 -3.51 -18.71 10.57
C GLU A 48 -3.89 -20.12 11.06
N ASP A 49 -2.93 -20.90 11.56
CA ASP A 49 -3.17 -22.20 12.18
C ASP A 49 -4.13 -22.08 13.37
N GLU A 50 -3.92 -21.07 14.23
CA GLU A 50 -4.80 -20.81 15.37
C GLU A 50 -6.22 -20.42 14.91
N ALA A 51 -6.35 -19.57 13.88
CA ALA A 51 -7.64 -19.15 13.37
C ALA A 51 -8.42 -20.33 12.75
N GLN A 52 -7.75 -21.13 11.91
CA GLN A 52 -8.36 -22.29 11.27
C GLN A 52 -8.78 -23.34 12.30
N ARG A 53 -7.94 -23.62 13.28
CA ARG A 53 -8.24 -24.58 14.33
C ARG A 53 -9.35 -24.11 15.25
N SER A 54 -9.40 -22.83 15.59
CA SER A 54 -10.49 -22.23 16.37
C SER A 54 -11.85 -22.36 15.65
N ALA A 55 -11.87 -22.04 14.33
CA ALA A 55 -13.07 -22.21 13.52
C ALA A 55 -13.51 -23.68 13.45
N ALA A 56 -12.57 -24.61 13.26
CA ALA A 56 -12.83 -26.02 13.16
C ALA A 56 -13.34 -26.62 14.48
N CYS A 57 -12.80 -26.20 15.63
CA CYS A 57 -13.33 -26.59 16.95
C CYS A 57 -14.78 -26.13 17.13
N ALA A 58 -15.08 -24.87 16.79
CA ALA A 58 -16.45 -24.35 16.85
C ALA A 58 -17.42 -25.14 15.94
N LEU A 59 -17.01 -25.41 14.70
CA LEU A 59 -17.80 -26.24 13.75
C LEU A 59 -18.01 -27.66 14.26
N ALA A 60 -16.98 -28.28 14.85
CA ALA A 60 -17.09 -29.61 15.43
C ALA A 60 -18.10 -29.67 16.59
N HIS A 61 -18.13 -28.62 17.43
CA HIS A 61 -19.15 -28.51 18.48
C HIS A 61 -20.55 -28.37 17.91
N ILE A 62 -20.75 -27.52 16.92
CA ILE A 62 -22.05 -27.33 16.26
C ILE A 62 -22.51 -28.65 15.62
N ALA A 63 -21.63 -29.36 14.91
CA ALA A 63 -21.93 -30.64 14.29
C ALA A 63 -22.34 -31.73 15.31
N GLN A 64 -21.91 -31.61 16.55
CA GLN A 64 -22.25 -32.50 17.66
C GLN A 64 -23.47 -32.01 18.46
N GLY A 65 -24.17 -30.96 17.98
CA GLY A 65 -25.34 -30.39 18.63
C GLY A 65 -25.03 -29.58 19.90
N ARG A 66 -23.74 -29.21 20.13
CA ARG A 66 -23.31 -28.36 21.24
C ARG A 66 -23.32 -26.90 20.79
N PHE A 67 -24.39 -26.20 21.02
CA PHE A 67 -24.52 -24.77 20.80
C PHE A 67 -25.49 -24.14 21.81
N PRO A 68 -25.38 -22.82 22.16
CA PRO A 68 -24.41 -21.88 21.61
C PRO A 68 -22.96 -22.16 22.07
N VAL A 69 -22.02 -21.96 21.16
CA VAL A 69 -20.56 -22.04 21.43
C VAL A 69 -20.05 -20.64 21.77
N ALA A 70 -19.31 -20.49 22.87
CA ALA A 70 -18.58 -19.26 23.14
C ALA A 70 -17.25 -19.29 22.40
N LEU A 71 -17.03 -18.37 21.48
CA LEU A 71 -15.70 -18.08 20.92
C LEU A 71 -15.13 -16.87 21.67
N VAL A 72 -14.20 -17.13 22.55
CA VAL A 72 -13.65 -16.13 23.46
C VAL A 72 -12.27 -15.70 22.99
N SER A 73 -12.12 -14.43 22.62
CA SER A 73 -10.83 -13.82 22.32
C SER A 73 -10.93 -12.30 22.40
N SER A 74 -9.84 -11.65 22.84
CA SER A 74 -9.64 -10.20 22.76
C SER A 74 -8.96 -9.77 21.45
N ASP A 75 -8.34 -10.72 20.73
CA ASP A 75 -7.63 -10.46 19.48
C ASP A 75 -8.63 -10.26 18.31
N ARG A 76 -8.66 -9.03 17.80
CA ARG A 76 -9.60 -8.64 16.73
C ARG A 76 -9.18 -9.18 15.36
N ALA A 77 -7.89 -9.39 15.11
CA ALA A 77 -7.42 -9.97 13.86
C ALA A 77 -7.82 -11.45 13.79
N LEU A 78 -7.55 -12.17 14.86
CA LEU A 78 -7.96 -13.57 15.03
C LEU A 78 -9.47 -13.73 14.90
N THR A 79 -10.26 -12.98 15.67
CA THR A 79 -11.73 -13.11 15.64
C THR A 79 -12.33 -12.75 14.27
N ARG A 80 -11.78 -11.78 13.54
CA ARG A 80 -12.21 -11.48 12.16
C ARG A 80 -11.94 -12.65 11.22
N ARG A 81 -10.77 -13.27 11.34
CA ARG A 81 -10.40 -14.40 10.50
C ARG A 81 -11.27 -15.62 10.77
N VAL A 82 -11.48 -15.97 12.05
CA VAL A 82 -12.38 -17.07 12.46
C VAL A 82 -13.82 -16.79 11.99
N ARG A 83 -14.30 -15.56 12.18
CA ARG A 83 -15.63 -15.15 11.73
C ARG A 83 -15.83 -15.37 10.24
N ALA A 84 -14.87 -14.96 9.40
CA ALA A 84 -14.96 -15.15 7.95
C ALA A 84 -15.10 -16.65 7.58
N MET A 85 -14.38 -17.54 8.26
CA MET A 85 -14.47 -18.99 8.04
C MET A 85 -15.83 -19.55 8.48
N LEU A 86 -16.38 -19.05 9.59
CA LEU A 86 -17.68 -19.49 10.09
C LEU A 86 -18.83 -18.94 9.22
N GLU A 87 -18.70 -17.71 8.69
CA GLU A 87 -19.63 -17.12 7.72
C GLU A 87 -19.68 -17.93 6.42
N ASP A 88 -18.51 -18.33 5.91
CA ASP A 88 -18.40 -19.19 4.73
C ASP A 88 -19.06 -20.58 4.94
N ALA A 89 -19.00 -21.09 6.17
CA ALA A 89 -19.70 -22.30 6.58
C ALA A 89 -21.21 -22.11 6.87
N GLY A 90 -21.75 -20.91 6.72
CA GLY A 90 -23.17 -20.60 6.95
C GLY A 90 -23.61 -20.61 8.42
N VAL A 91 -22.67 -20.39 9.36
CA VAL A 91 -22.96 -20.41 10.82
C VAL A 91 -23.62 -19.09 11.24
N ALA A 92 -24.73 -19.19 11.97
CA ALA A 92 -25.38 -18.03 12.58
C ALA A 92 -24.57 -17.56 13.83
N MET A 93 -24.05 -16.34 13.77
CA MET A 93 -23.15 -15.80 14.79
C MET A 93 -23.63 -14.48 15.38
N ARG A 94 -23.25 -14.24 16.64
CA ARG A 94 -23.34 -12.95 17.30
C ARG A 94 -21.95 -12.50 17.76
N ASP A 95 -21.44 -11.39 17.19
CA ASP A 95 -20.18 -10.76 17.64
C ASP A 95 -20.51 -9.61 18.60
N GLU A 96 -20.41 -9.86 19.90
CA GLU A 96 -20.72 -8.86 20.94
C GLU A 96 -19.66 -7.76 21.06
N ASN A 97 -18.46 -8.00 20.55
CA ASN A 97 -17.45 -6.97 20.46
C ASN A 97 -17.77 -5.95 19.36
N GLY A 98 -18.48 -6.36 18.30
CA GLY A 98 -18.64 -5.58 17.10
C GLY A 98 -17.29 -5.18 16.49
N TRP A 99 -17.23 -4.13 15.72
CA TRP A 99 -15.98 -3.56 15.22
C TRP A 99 -15.95 -2.05 15.41
N LYS A 100 -14.73 -1.49 15.51
CA LYS A 100 -14.55 -0.04 15.61
C LYS A 100 -15.08 0.62 14.34
N LEU A 101 -15.78 1.75 14.48
CA LEU A 101 -16.27 2.51 13.33
C LEU A 101 -15.13 2.97 12.43
N SER A 102 -13.96 3.32 12.99
CA SER A 102 -12.75 3.70 12.25
C SER A 102 -12.28 2.66 11.23
N THR A 103 -12.59 1.37 11.45
CA THR A 103 -12.21 0.29 10.54
C THR A 103 -13.25 0.03 9.44
N SER A 104 -14.33 0.79 9.40
CA SER A 104 -15.37 0.65 8.39
C SER A 104 -14.99 1.36 7.08
N ARG A 105 -15.49 0.84 5.96
CA ARG A 105 -15.34 1.47 4.64
C ARG A 105 -15.88 2.90 4.62
N VAL A 106 -16.96 3.15 5.31
CA VAL A 106 -17.59 4.48 5.40
C VAL A 106 -16.69 5.46 6.14
N ALA A 107 -16.12 5.05 7.27
CA ALA A 107 -15.14 5.87 7.98
C ALA A 107 -13.88 6.13 7.14
N ALA A 108 -13.41 5.14 6.40
CA ALA A 108 -12.30 5.32 5.47
C ALA A 108 -12.60 6.40 4.41
N SER A 109 -13.83 6.44 3.86
CA SER A 109 -14.23 7.49 2.90
C SER A 109 -14.20 8.89 3.51
N VAL A 110 -14.58 9.04 4.78
CA VAL A 110 -14.46 10.31 5.50
C VAL A 110 -13.00 10.69 5.74
N MET A 111 -12.19 9.74 6.18
CA MET A 111 -10.78 9.99 6.49
C MET A 111 -9.95 10.29 5.24
N THR A 112 -10.23 9.64 4.09
CA THR A 112 -9.58 9.95 2.81
C THR A 112 -9.95 11.34 2.31
N LEU A 113 -11.21 11.77 2.45
CA LEU A 113 -11.62 13.16 2.17
C LEU A 113 -10.80 14.16 2.99
N LEU A 114 -10.70 13.95 4.31
CA LEU A 114 -9.96 14.87 5.18
C LEU A 114 -8.45 14.90 4.90
N ARG A 115 -7.86 13.78 4.47
CA ARG A 115 -6.47 13.72 3.99
C ARG A 115 -6.32 14.46 2.65
N ALA A 116 -7.20 14.19 1.70
CA ALA A 116 -7.21 14.86 0.40
C ALA A 116 -7.40 16.39 0.52
N ALA A 117 -8.10 16.84 1.56
CA ALA A 117 -8.35 18.26 1.80
C ALA A 117 -7.16 19.01 2.43
N GLN A 118 -6.07 18.34 2.84
CA GLN A 118 -4.87 19.01 3.33
C GLN A 118 -4.29 19.92 2.24
N TRP A 119 -3.71 21.06 2.64
CA TRP A 119 -3.18 22.06 1.70
C TRP A 119 -2.01 21.51 0.86
N ASN A 120 -1.25 20.58 1.42
CA ASN A 120 -0.10 19.90 0.82
C ASN A 120 -0.42 18.44 0.46
N ALA A 121 -1.68 18.12 0.14
CA ALA A 121 -2.05 16.77 -0.23
C ALA A 121 -1.32 16.32 -1.49
N SER A 122 -0.77 15.10 -1.45
CA SER A 122 -0.21 14.45 -2.63
C SER A 122 -1.30 14.15 -3.67
N SER A 123 -0.91 14.01 -4.92
CA SER A 123 -1.82 13.60 -5.98
C SER A 123 -2.45 12.24 -5.67
N ASP A 124 -1.68 11.33 -5.06
CA ASP A 124 -2.16 10.01 -4.69
C ASP A 124 -3.27 10.09 -3.62
N ALA A 125 -3.06 10.88 -2.57
CA ALA A 125 -4.07 11.07 -1.52
C ALA A 125 -5.39 11.68 -2.05
N VAL A 126 -5.31 12.59 -3.02
CA VAL A 126 -6.50 13.18 -3.65
C VAL A 126 -7.19 12.18 -4.58
N LEU A 127 -6.43 11.42 -5.37
CA LEU A 127 -6.95 10.37 -6.24
C LEU A 127 -7.58 9.22 -5.46
N GLU A 128 -6.96 8.78 -4.34
CA GLU A 128 -7.52 7.76 -3.44
C GLU A 128 -8.93 8.15 -2.98
N TRP A 129 -9.11 9.40 -2.56
CA TRP A 129 -10.43 9.89 -2.20
C TRP A 129 -11.36 10.02 -3.41
N ALA A 130 -10.90 10.60 -4.52
CA ALA A 130 -11.73 10.83 -5.71
C ALA A 130 -12.30 9.53 -6.30
N LYS A 131 -11.57 8.41 -6.21
CA LYS A 131 -12.02 7.08 -6.65
C LYS A 131 -13.23 6.55 -5.90
N VAL A 132 -13.44 6.93 -4.65
CA VAL A 132 -14.59 6.49 -3.86
C VAL A 132 -15.79 7.43 -3.98
N VAL A 133 -15.66 8.54 -4.70
CA VAL A 133 -16.71 9.55 -4.91
C VAL A 133 -17.51 9.24 -6.17
N PRO A 134 -18.82 8.91 -6.07
CA PRO A 134 -19.64 8.58 -7.23
C PRO A 134 -19.66 9.67 -8.31
N ALA A 135 -19.60 10.94 -7.90
CA ALA A 135 -19.60 12.07 -8.83
C ALA A 135 -18.40 12.12 -9.78
N PHE A 136 -17.29 11.46 -9.48
CA PHE A 136 -16.07 11.45 -10.27
C PHE A 136 -15.83 10.12 -11.02
N SER A 137 -16.68 9.10 -10.82
CA SER A 137 -16.48 7.74 -11.34
C SER A 137 -16.28 7.65 -12.85
N GLY A 138 -16.82 8.60 -13.64
CA GLY A 138 -16.68 8.59 -15.10
C GLY A 138 -15.33 9.14 -15.62
N THR A 139 -14.57 9.87 -14.78
CA THR A 139 -13.37 10.60 -15.24
C THR A 139 -12.13 10.34 -14.41
N VAL A 140 -12.29 9.78 -13.19
CA VAL A 140 -11.17 9.62 -12.23
C VAL A 140 -10.07 8.68 -12.75
N ASP A 141 -10.41 7.61 -13.45
CA ASP A 141 -9.42 6.67 -13.99
C ASP A 141 -8.55 7.33 -15.08
N ALA A 142 -9.19 8.13 -15.95
CA ALA A 142 -8.48 8.88 -16.97
C ALA A 142 -7.62 10.00 -16.37
N LEU A 143 -8.10 10.62 -15.28
CA LEU A 143 -7.34 11.61 -14.52
C LEU A 143 -6.13 10.98 -13.86
N GLU A 144 -6.30 9.84 -13.19
CA GLU A 144 -5.20 9.10 -12.58
C GLU A 144 -4.14 8.70 -13.61
N ALA A 145 -4.57 8.12 -14.74
CA ALA A 145 -3.64 7.76 -15.81
C ALA A 145 -2.82 8.98 -16.28
N ALA A 146 -3.47 10.14 -16.46
CA ALA A 146 -2.80 11.36 -16.89
C ALA A 146 -1.80 11.90 -15.84
N VAL A 147 -2.17 11.83 -14.56
CA VAL A 147 -1.32 12.28 -13.43
C VAL A 147 -0.11 11.36 -13.27
N ARG A 148 -0.31 10.03 -13.39
CA ARG A 148 0.78 9.04 -13.31
C ARG A 148 1.71 9.10 -14.51
N ASP A 149 1.17 9.20 -15.73
CA ASP A 149 1.98 9.34 -16.95
C ASP A 149 2.88 10.59 -16.93
N ALA A 150 2.40 11.67 -16.30
CA ALA A 150 3.14 12.91 -16.13
C ALA A 150 3.96 12.98 -14.83
N ALA A 151 3.94 11.91 -14.00
CA ALA A 151 4.61 11.82 -12.70
C ALA A 151 4.36 13.02 -11.77
N ILE A 152 3.12 13.53 -11.72
CA ILE A 152 2.77 14.71 -10.94
C ILE A 152 2.45 14.29 -9.50
N ARG A 153 3.40 14.48 -8.61
CA ARG A 153 3.32 14.08 -7.20
C ARG A 153 2.46 15.01 -6.34
N ASP A 154 2.54 16.30 -6.57
CA ASP A 154 1.79 17.32 -5.83
C ASP A 154 0.50 17.68 -6.55
N TRP A 155 -0.63 17.60 -5.86
CA TRP A 155 -1.93 17.93 -6.43
C TRP A 155 -2.01 19.37 -6.93
N SER A 156 -1.35 20.32 -6.28
CA SER A 156 -1.36 21.73 -6.69
C SER A 156 -0.79 21.96 -8.09
N ALA A 157 0.06 21.05 -8.57
CA ALA A 157 0.66 21.10 -9.89
C ALA A 157 -0.22 20.45 -10.99
N VAL A 158 -1.24 19.65 -10.65
CA VAL A 158 -2.01 18.88 -11.62
C VAL A 158 -2.72 19.79 -12.64
N ALA A 159 -3.46 20.78 -12.19
CA ALA A 159 -4.25 21.64 -13.07
C ALA A 159 -3.41 22.52 -14.01
N ILE A 160 -2.18 22.84 -13.63
CA ILE A 160 -1.27 23.70 -14.39
C ILE A 160 -0.29 22.92 -15.26
N ALA A 161 -0.25 21.59 -15.12
CA ALA A 161 0.67 20.76 -15.89
C ALA A 161 0.38 20.81 -17.40
N PRO A 162 1.43 20.87 -18.25
CA PRO A 162 1.24 20.88 -19.72
C PRO A 162 0.45 19.67 -20.24
N ALA A 163 0.59 18.51 -19.59
CA ALA A 163 -0.15 17.29 -19.90
C ALA A 163 -1.68 17.43 -19.76
N MET A 164 -2.14 18.38 -18.95
CA MET A 164 -3.55 18.65 -18.68
C MET A 164 -4.14 19.75 -19.60
N SER A 165 -3.32 20.59 -20.22
CA SER A 165 -3.73 21.81 -20.92
C SER A 165 -4.75 21.61 -22.06
N GLN A 166 -4.79 20.41 -22.67
CA GLN A 166 -5.71 20.07 -23.76
C GLN A 166 -6.84 19.12 -23.34
N ARG A 167 -6.99 18.83 -22.04
CA ARG A 167 -7.94 17.84 -21.49
C ARG A 167 -9.02 18.55 -20.67
N ALA A 168 -9.91 19.30 -21.34
CA ALA A 168 -10.92 20.13 -20.70
C ALA A 168 -11.81 19.38 -19.69
N GLU A 169 -12.19 18.13 -19.97
CA GLU A 169 -13.00 17.31 -19.09
C GLU A 169 -12.25 16.97 -17.79
N LEU A 170 -10.96 16.61 -17.89
CA LEU A 170 -10.14 16.32 -16.70
C LEU A 170 -9.88 17.59 -15.87
N LEU A 171 -9.69 18.74 -16.50
CA LEU A 171 -9.57 20.03 -15.81
C LEU A 171 -10.87 20.41 -15.07
N ALA A 172 -12.03 20.11 -15.66
CA ALA A 172 -13.32 20.30 -15.00
C ALA A 172 -13.44 19.41 -13.76
N THR A 173 -12.97 18.16 -13.84
CA THR A 173 -12.92 17.23 -12.70
C THR A 173 -11.95 17.75 -11.61
N CYS A 174 -10.76 18.24 -11.96
CA CYS A 174 -9.84 18.86 -11.00
C CYS A 174 -10.51 20.07 -10.30
N THR A 175 -11.21 20.92 -11.04
CA THR A 175 -11.92 22.07 -10.48
C THR A 175 -13.02 21.65 -9.51
N ALA A 176 -13.77 20.60 -9.82
CA ALA A 176 -14.80 20.05 -8.93
C ALA A 176 -14.18 19.48 -7.66
N ILE A 177 -13.09 18.73 -7.78
CA ILE A 177 -12.30 18.20 -6.64
C ILE A 177 -11.84 19.36 -5.75
N ASP A 178 -11.23 20.40 -6.34
CA ASP A 178 -10.71 21.54 -5.56
C ASP A 178 -11.84 22.36 -4.93
N THR A 179 -13.00 22.43 -5.54
CA THR A 179 -14.19 23.09 -4.94
C THR A 179 -14.59 22.43 -3.63
N VAL A 180 -14.56 21.09 -3.56
CA VAL A 180 -14.83 20.36 -2.31
C VAL A 180 -13.71 20.56 -1.29
N ARG A 181 -12.44 20.47 -1.71
CA ARG A 181 -11.25 20.68 -0.87
C ARG A 181 -11.23 22.09 -0.24
N ASP A 182 -11.63 23.09 -0.99
CA ASP A 182 -11.65 24.48 -0.54
C ASP A 182 -12.60 24.75 0.64
N ARG A 183 -13.58 23.88 0.85
CA ARG A 183 -14.44 23.92 2.04
C ARG A 183 -13.69 23.67 3.33
N PHE A 184 -12.50 23.05 3.26
CA PHE A 184 -11.70 22.69 4.42
C PHE A 184 -10.53 23.65 4.69
N LYS A 185 -10.53 24.85 4.10
CA LYS A 185 -9.50 25.88 4.31
C LYS A 185 -9.75 26.70 5.59
N GLY A 186 -8.63 27.08 6.22
CA GLY A 186 -8.60 28.04 7.35
C GLY A 186 -8.77 27.39 8.71
N ARG A 187 -9.00 28.24 9.74
CA ARG A 187 -9.25 27.79 11.11
C ARG A 187 -10.70 28.05 11.48
N ARG A 188 -11.39 27.04 11.97
CA ARG A 188 -12.84 27.07 12.25
C ARG A 188 -13.17 26.48 13.62
N THR A 189 -14.37 26.77 14.13
CA THR A 189 -14.92 26.04 15.28
C THR A 189 -15.32 24.63 14.89
N LEU A 190 -15.44 23.72 15.86
CA LEU A 190 -15.87 22.34 15.60
C LEU A 190 -17.21 22.29 14.84
N ALA A 191 -18.21 23.08 15.26
CA ALA A 191 -19.50 23.13 14.57
C ALA A 191 -19.38 23.55 13.10
N ALA A 192 -18.50 24.52 12.78
CA ALA A 192 -18.28 24.96 11.41
C ALA A 192 -17.53 23.90 10.58
N TRP A 193 -16.66 23.10 11.20
CA TRP A 193 -16.02 21.96 10.56
C TRP A 193 -16.99 20.83 10.24
N LEU A 194 -17.87 20.48 11.20
CA LEU A 194 -18.92 19.47 11.00
C LEU A 194 -19.87 19.88 9.88
N GLN A 195 -20.24 21.15 9.82
CA GLN A 195 -21.07 21.69 8.75
C GLN A 195 -20.38 21.62 7.38
N ALA A 196 -19.07 21.92 7.32
CA ALA A 196 -18.28 21.77 6.10
C ALA A 196 -18.20 20.31 5.65
N LEU A 197 -17.99 19.38 6.58
CA LEU A 197 -17.97 17.94 6.30
C LEU A 197 -19.33 17.45 5.79
N ALA A 198 -20.44 17.81 6.43
CA ALA A 198 -21.79 17.45 5.99
C ALA A 198 -22.06 17.95 4.55
N SER A 199 -21.73 19.22 4.27
CA SER A 199 -21.90 19.78 2.93
C SER A 199 -21.04 19.07 1.88
N ALA A 200 -19.79 18.73 2.21
CA ALA A 200 -18.91 18.00 1.31
C ALA A 200 -19.44 16.59 0.99
N LEU A 201 -19.93 15.85 2.00
CA LEU A 201 -20.54 14.53 1.81
C LEU A 201 -21.79 14.58 0.91
N GLN A 202 -22.62 15.64 1.05
CA GLN A 202 -23.78 15.85 0.19
C GLN A 202 -23.38 16.14 -1.26
N GLU A 203 -22.42 17.03 -1.48
CA GLU A 203 -21.92 17.39 -2.81
C GLU A 203 -21.24 16.20 -3.53
N CYS A 204 -20.58 15.35 -2.77
CA CYS A 204 -19.97 14.13 -3.29
C CYS A 204 -20.99 12.99 -3.55
N ALA A 205 -22.27 13.20 -3.30
CA ALA A 205 -23.34 12.17 -3.35
C ALA A 205 -23.06 10.94 -2.46
N LEU A 206 -22.30 11.15 -1.37
CA LEU A 206 -21.98 10.10 -0.39
C LEU A 206 -23.01 10.04 0.75
N TRP A 207 -23.70 11.14 1.02
CA TRP A 207 -24.60 11.28 2.17
C TRP A 207 -25.72 10.24 2.18
N ASP A 208 -26.47 10.12 1.08
CA ASP A 208 -27.63 9.23 1.01
C ASP A 208 -27.21 7.76 1.11
N ALA A 209 -26.08 7.41 0.49
CA ALA A 209 -25.51 6.06 0.60
C ALA A 209 -25.10 5.75 2.06
N MET A 210 -24.52 6.73 2.77
CA MET A 210 -24.17 6.58 4.19
C MET A 210 -25.41 6.48 5.08
N ALA A 211 -26.42 7.30 4.84
CA ALA A 211 -27.66 7.28 5.63
C ALA A 211 -28.49 6.02 5.43
N GLY A 212 -28.38 5.38 4.26
CA GLY A 212 -29.06 4.12 3.92
C GLY A 212 -28.32 2.86 4.38
N ASP A 213 -27.11 2.97 4.89
CA ASP A 213 -26.30 1.87 5.42
C ASP A 213 -26.22 1.96 6.95
N ASP A 214 -26.45 0.86 7.66
CA ASP A 214 -26.47 0.85 9.14
C ASP A 214 -25.15 1.35 9.76
N VAL A 215 -24.01 0.99 9.16
CA VAL A 215 -22.69 1.47 9.61
C VAL A 215 -22.54 2.95 9.29
N GLY A 216 -22.98 3.36 8.10
CA GLY A 216 -22.95 4.76 7.66
C GLY A 216 -23.81 5.66 8.55
N ALA A 217 -25.03 5.26 8.85
CA ALA A 217 -25.90 5.98 9.79
C ALA A 217 -25.24 6.12 11.17
N LYS A 218 -24.57 5.04 11.64
CA LYS A 218 -23.83 5.08 12.92
C LYS A 218 -22.63 6.02 12.87
N VAL A 219 -21.91 6.10 11.73
CA VAL A 219 -20.81 7.07 11.53
C VAL A 219 -21.35 8.50 11.55
N LEU A 220 -22.47 8.77 10.84
CA LEU A 220 -23.10 10.09 10.84
C LEU A 220 -23.55 10.51 12.25
N ALA A 221 -24.18 9.58 13.00
CA ALA A 221 -24.58 9.82 14.38
C ALA A 221 -23.38 10.05 15.31
N CYS A 222 -22.34 9.21 15.21
CA CYS A 222 -21.11 9.34 16.01
C CYS A 222 -20.43 10.70 15.81
N LEU A 223 -20.39 11.19 14.57
CA LEU A 223 -19.84 12.50 14.21
C LEU A 223 -20.86 13.64 14.39
N GLN A 224 -22.07 13.35 14.91
CA GLN A 224 -23.16 14.32 15.07
C GLN A 224 -23.55 15.02 13.77
N LEU A 225 -23.45 14.30 12.65
CA LEU A 225 -23.82 14.76 11.31
C LEU A 225 -25.24 14.34 10.92
N GLU A 226 -25.99 13.63 11.77
CA GLU A 226 -27.36 13.23 11.49
C GLU A 226 -28.21 14.40 11.00
N PRO A 227 -29.29 14.14 10.22
CA PRO A 227 -29.95 15.13 9.38
C PRO A 227 -30.15 16.39 10.18
N ALA A 228 -29.39 17.35 9.83
CA ALA A 228 -29.01 18.54 10.50
C ALA A 228 -30.14 19.00 11.41
N ASN A 229 -30.11 18.65 12.68
CA ASN A 229 -30.81 19.43 13.67
C ASN A 229 -29.97 20.70 13.86
N PRO A 230 -30.29 21.82 13.14
CA PRO A 230 -29.53 23.06 13.26
C PRO A 230 -29.54 23.57 14.72
N GLN A 231 -30.48 23.09 15.53
CA GLN A 231 -30.60 23.40 16.96
C GLN A 231 -29.55 22.66 17.79
N GLU A 232 -29.15 21.45 17.44
CA GLU A 232 -28.07 20.74 18.15
C GLU A 232 -26.70 21.33 17.85
N TRP A 233 -26.44 21.73 16.61
CA TRP A 233 -25.24 22.48 16.28
C TRP A 233 -25.19 23.86 16.97
N SER A 234 -26.35 24.48 17.19
CA SER A 234 -26.46 25.71 17.98
C SER A 234 -26.18 25.45 19.46
N ARG A 235 -26.63 24.32 20.02
CA ARG A 235 -26.32 23.90 21.40
C ARG A 235 -24.82 23.61 21.58
N LEU A 236 -24.16 23.02 20.58
CA LEU A 236 -22.69 22.86 20.56
C LEU A 236 -21.98 24.22 20.53
N LYS A 237 -22.62 25.28 20.00
CA LYS A 237 -22.06 26.63 20.01
C LYS A 237 -22.21 27.31 21.37
N GLU A 238 -23.25 27.00 22.12
CA GLU A 238 -23.63 27.75 23.33
C GLU A 238 -23.17 27.10 24.65
N GLY A 239 -22.82 25.81 24.64
CA GLY A 239 -22.74 25.02 25.87
C GLY A 239 -21.37 24.67 26.41
N ALA A 240 -20.28 24.88 25.71
CA ALA A 240 -18.98 24.42 26.15
C ALA A 240 -17.88 25.47 26.02
N LEU A 241 -17.03 25.60 27.04
CA LEU A 241 -15.82 26.44 27.05
C LEU A 241 -14.90 26.21 25.83
N TRP A 242 -14.95 25.02 25.21
CA TRP A 242 -14.19 24.65 24.04
C TRP A 242 -14.94 24.88 22.72
N ALA A 243 -16.27 25.12 22.74
CA ALA A 243 -17.06 25.28 21.51
C ALA A 243 -16.68 26.52 20.69
N GLY A 244 -16.09 27.53 21.30
CA GLY A 244 -15.55 28.73 20.67
C GLY A 244 -14.12 28.59 20.16
N ALA A 245 -13.39 27.53 20.53
CA ALA A 245 -12.04 27.33 20.14
C ALA A 245 -11.93 27.03 18.64
N ARG A 246 -11.03 27.74 17.94
CA ARG A 246 -10.76 27.51 16.52
C ARG A 246 -9.62 26.53 16.36
N MET A 247 -9.84 25.48 15.61
CA MET A 247 -8.87 24.46 15.24
C MET A 247 -8.59 24.48 13.74
N ASP A 248 -7.43 24.00 13.34
CA ASP A 248 -7.08 23.74 11.94
C ASP A 248 -7.64 22.39 11.49
N LEU A 249 -7.48 22.09 10.19
CA LEU A 249 -7.93 20.83 9.60
C LEU A 249 -7.26 19.61 10.24
N GLY A 250 -5.95 19.69 10.56
CA GLY A 250 -5.22 18.58 11.20
C GLY A 250 -5.78 18.23 12.58
N ALA A 251 -6.11 19.24 13.39
CA ALA A 251 -6.75 19.03 14.69
C ALA A 251 -8.18 18.47 14.54
N PHE A 252 -8.94 18.93 13.54
CA PHE A 252 -10.25 18.38 13.22
C PHE A 252 -10.17 16.92 12.75
N THR A 253 -9.22 16.59 11.88
CA THR A 253 -9.00 15.21 11.42
C THR A 253 -8.68 14.27 12.59
N ARG A 254 -7.82 14.70 13.52
CA ARG A 254 -7.55 13.92 14.75
C ARG A 254 -8.80 13.73 15.61
N TRP A 255 -9.63 14.76 15.75
CA TRP A 255 -10.89 14.66 16.49
C TRP A 255 -11.85 13.65 15.84
N VAL A 256 -12.02 13.70 14.50
CA VAL A 256 -12.86 12.75 13.75
C VAL A 256 -12.35 11.32 13.96
N ASN A 257 -11.04 11.10 13.79
CA ASN A 257 -10.44 9.78 14.00
C ASN A 257 -10.69 9.27 15.43
N GLN A 258 -10.49 10.11 16.44
CA GLN A 258 -10.70 9.74 17.84
C GLN A 258 -12.18 9.43 18.14
N ALA A 259 -13.11 10.16 17.57
CA ALA A 259 -14.55 9.88 17.71
C ALA A 259 -14.90 8.51 17.10
N LEU A 260 -14.40 8.21 15.90
CA LEU A 260 -14.62 6.94 15.22
C LEU A 260 -13.94 5.76 15.93
N GLU A 261 -12.76 5.95 16.49
CA GLU A 261 -12.05 4.96 17.32
C GLU A 261 -12.78 4.70 18.64
N GLY A 262 -13.41 5.73 19.22
CA GLY A 262 -14.19 5.63 20.47
C GLY A 262 -15.50 4.86 20.33
N ALA A 263 -16.03 4.72 19.11
CA ALA A 263 -17.32 4.11 18.84
C ALA A 263 -17.18 2.74 18.16
N SER A 264 -18.15 1.85 18.42
CA SER A 264 -18.22 0.53 17.82
C SER A 264 -19.58 0.31 17.16
N PHE A 265 -19.58 -0.48 16.10
CA PHE A 265 -20.78 -0.97 15.42
C PHE A 265 -21.00 -2.43 15.78
N GLN A 266 -22.23 -2.77 16.03
CA GLN A 266 -22.71 -4.14 16.22
C GLN A 266 -23.86 -4.35 15.25
N PRO A 267 -23.79 -5.34 14.34
CA PRO A 267 -24.89 -5.62 13.42
C PRO A 267 -26.10 -6.19 14.16
N ALA A 268 -27.27 -6.15 13.53
CA ALA A 268 -28.43 -6.88 14.01
C ALA A 268 -28.13 -8.38 13.99
N TYR A 269 -28.49 -9.09 15.06
CA TYR A 269 -28.20 -10.50 15.21
C TYR A 269 -29.37 -11.38 14.81
N PRO A 270 -29.13 -12.61 14.32
CA PRO A 270 -30.18 -13.60 14.09
C PRO A 270 -30.86 -13.96 15.41
N ALA A 271 -32.10 -14.40 15.33
CA ALA A 271 -32.88 -14.80 16.51
C ALA A 271 -32.31 -16.04 17.24
N GLU A 272 -31.61 -16.89 16.50
CA GLU A 272 -30.93 -18.08 17.01
C GLU A 272 -29.46 -18.03 16.58
N GLU A 273 -28.57 -17.85 17.56
CA GLU A 273 -27.13 -17.90 17.36
C GLU A 273 -26.54 -19.28 17.69
N GLN A 274 -25.65 -19.77 16.84
CA GLN A 274 -24.87 -20.99 17.10
C GLN A 274 -23.52 -20.68 17.75
N VAL A 275 -22.94 -19.51 17.44
CA VAL A 275 -21.66 -19.03 18.00
C VAL A 275 -21.84 -17.62 18.53
N VAL A 276 -21.32 -17.38 19.72
CA VAL A 276 -21.22 -16.03 20.31
C VAL A 276 -19.75 -15.68 20.46
N ILE A 277 -19.33 -14.61 19.78
CA ILE A 277 -17.97 -14.07 19.87
C ILE A 277 -17.96 -12.99 20.94
N LEU A 278 -17.13 -13.17 21.97
CA LEU A 278 -17.11 -12.26 23.12
C LEU A 278 -15.72 -12.19 23.76
N PRO A 279 -15.40 -11.09 24.49
CA PRO A 279 -14.17 -11.04 25.28
C PRO A 279 -14.30 -11.88 26.56
N MET A 280 -13.18 -12.28 27.13
CA MET A 280 -13.13 -13.05 28.38
C MET A 280 -13.96 -12.40 29.50
N SER A 281 -13.92 -11.08 29.63
CA SER A 281 -14.65 -10.35 30.68
C SER A 281 -16.18 -10.49 30.61
N GLN A 282 -16.74 -10.95 29.51
CA GLN A 282 -18.18 -11.13 29.31
C GLN A 282 -18.63 -12.61 29.48
N MET A 283 -17.73 -13.49 29.81
CA MET A 283 -18.07 -14.91 30.05
C MET A 283 -18.79 -15.14 31.39
N LEU A 284 -18.52 -14.28 32.38
CA LEU A 284 -18.99 -14.53 33.75
C LEU A 284 -20.53 -14.61 33.83
N GLY A 285 -21.04 -15.69 34.43
CA GLY A 285 -22.46 -15.91 34.65
C GLY A 285 -23.27 -16.33 33.40
N ARG A 286 -22.61 -16.71 32.31
CA ARG A 286 -23.29 -17.10 31.05
C ARG A 286 -23.13 -18.59 30.76
N PRO A 287 -24.24 -19.31 30.46
CA PRO A 287 -24.19 -20.70 30.11
C PRO A 287 -23.90 -20.87 28.61
N PHE A 288 -22.89 -21.68 28.28
CA PHE A 288 -22.58 -22.11 26.94
C PHE A 288 -22.48 -23.66 26.91
N ALA A 289 -22.85 -24.26 25.79
CA ALA A 289 -22.74 -25.70 25.61
C ALA A 289 -21.29 -26.14 25.35
N ALA A 290 -20.50 -25.26 24.73
CA ALA A 290 -19.06 -25.44 24.52
C ALA A 290 -18.35 -24.07 24.48
N CYS A 291 -17.04 -24.09 24.71
CA CYS A 291 -16.21 -22.89 24.72
C CYS A 291 -14.94 -23.11 23.88
N VAL A 292 -14.57 -22.13 23.09
CA VAL A 292 -13.31 -22.06 22.34
C VAL A 292 -12.57 -20.80 22.81
N LEU A 293 -11.52 -20.98 23.62
CA LEU A 293 -10.67 -19.91 24.14
C LEU A 293 -9.48 -19.75 23.21
N ALA A 294 -9.47 -18.74 22.38
CA ALA A 294 -8.43 -18.46 21.40
C ALA A 294 -7.61 -17.22 21.77
N GLY A 295 -6.32 -17.22 21.44
CA GLY A 295 -5.40 -16.15 21.84
C GLY A 295 -4.84 -16.34 23.25
N CYS A 296 -4.62 -17.59 23.68
CA CYS A 296 -4.18 -17.91 25.03
C CYS A 296 -2.65 -17.96 25.18
N ASP A 297 -1.89 -17.17 24.41
CA ASP A 297 -0.45 -16.96 24.62
C ASP A 297 -0.17 -15.88 25.67
N GLU A 298 1.12 -15.76 26.04
CA GLU A 298 1.62 -14.86 27.09
C GLU A 298 1.39 -13.37 26.80
N VAL A 299 1.28 -12.99 25.53
CA VAL A 299 1.08 -11.59 25.10
C VAL A 299 -0.39 -11.21 25.16
N ARG A 300 -1.28 -12.08 24.64
CA ARG A 300 -2.70 -11.79 24.46
C ARG A 300 -3.56 -12.13 25.69
N LEU A 301 -3.19 -13.14 26.45
CA LEU A 301 -3.86 -13.53 27.68
C LEU A 301 -2.92 -13.36 28.89
N ASN A 302 -2.76 -12.13 29.33
CA ASN A 302 -1.97 -11.80 30.51
C ASN A 302 -2.91 -11.52 31.71
N PRO A 303 -2.87 -12.32 32.78
CA PRO A 303 -3.70 -12.07 33.97
C PRO A 303 -3.28 -10.80 34.72
N GLY A 304 -2.03 -10.37 34.62
CA GLY A 304 -1.51 -9.14 35.24
C GLY A 304 -1.91 -7.87 34.49
N VAL A 305 -3.21 -7.67 34.30
CA VAL A 305 -3.77 -6.55 33.51
C VAL A 305 -3.41 -5.20 34.14
N GLU A 306 -2.74 -4.34 33.38
CA GLU A 306 -2.59 -2.93 33.74
C GLU A 306 -3.96 -2.25 33.65
N PRO A 307 -4.43 -1.58 34.73
CA PRO A 307 -5.69 -0.88 34.69
C PRO A 307 -5.69 0.22 33.62
N PRO A 308 -6.74 0.36 32.79
CA PRO A 308 -6.78 1.36 31.72
C PRO A 308 -6.76 2.79 32.27
N GLY A 309 -6.06 3.68 31.54
CA GLY A 309 -5.94 5.09 31.88
C GLY A 309 -4.73 5.42 32.78
N GLY A 310 -4.27 6.66 32.75
CA GLY A 310 -3.13 7.17 33.51
C GLY A 310 -3.41 7.49 34.98
N TRP A 311 -4.39 6.83 35.62
CA TRP A 311 -4.81 7.10 37.00
C TRP A 311 -3.93 6.34 38.00
N THR A 312 -3.45 7.02 39.04
CA THR A 312 -2.79 6.36 40.16
C THR A 312 -3.78 5.49 40.95
N ALA A 313 -3.27 4.52 41.72
CA ALA A 313 -4.12 3.66 42.57
C ALA A 313 -5.04 4.47 43.51
N ALA A 314 -4.53 5.56 44.11
CA ALA A 314 -5.31 6.45 44.95
C ALA A 314 -6.43 7.18 44.20
N GLN A 315 -6.14 7.65 42.99
CA GLN A 315 -7.16 8.31 42.14
C GLN A 315 -8.21 7.30 41.66
N ARG A 316 -7.81 6.08 41.32
CA ARG A 316 -8.76 5.01 40.99
C ARG A 316 -9.70 4.69 42.14
N ALA A 317 -9.15 4.56 43.36
CA ALA A 317 -9.96 4.34 44.56
C ALA A 317 -10.95 5.51 44.82
N ALA A 318 -10.48 6.76 44.66
CA ALA A 318 -11.34 7.94 44.84
C ALA A 318 -12.45 8.04 43.78
N LEU A 319 -12.22 7.53 42.58
CA LEU A 319 -13.19 7.51 41.49
C LEU A 319 -14.07 6.25 41.49
N GLY A 320 -13.89 5.33 42.43
CA GLY A 320 -14.60 4.05 42.46
C GLY A 320 -14.27 3.10 41.31
N LEU A 321 -13.11 3.26 40.69
CA LEU A 321 -12.64 2.41 39.61
C LEU A 321 -12.00 1.12 40.18
N PRO A 322 -12.10 -0.04 39.50
CA PRO A 322 -11.52 -1.29 39.99
C PRO A 322 -10.00 -1.16 40.16
N SER A 323 -9.49 -1.73 41.28
CA SER A 323 -8.05 -1.85 41.49
C SER A 323 -7.44 -2.91 40.53
N ARG A 324 -6.09 -2.94 40.42
CA ARG A 324 -5.39 -3.99 39.68
C ARG A 324 -5.77 -5.38 40.19
N ASP A 325 -5.72 -5.58 41.52
CA ASP A 325 -6.03 -6.85 42.14
C ASP A 325 -7.48 -7.31 41.88
N ALA A 326 -8.43 -6.34 41.82
CA ALA A 326 -9.82 -6.63 41.46
C ALA A 326 -9.97 -7.07 40.01
N LEU A 327 -9.21 -6.48 39.07
CA LEU A 327 -9.19 -6.88 37.67
C LEU A 327 -8.55 -8.24 37.48
N GLU A 328 -7.45 -8.51 38.17
CA GLU A 328 -6.78 -9.82 38.20
C GLU A 328 -7.72 -10.91 38.73
N ALA A 329 -8.37 -10.65 39.89
CA ALA A 329 -9.34 -11.59 40.48
C ALA A 329 -10.52 -11.86 39.52
N LEU A 330 -11.01 -10.84 38.81
CA LEU A 330 -12.06 -10.99 37.81
C LEU A 330 -11.58 -11.85 36.62
N MET A 331 -10.37 -11.67 36.15
CA MET A 331 -9.77 -12.47 35.07
C MET A 331 -9.67 -13.95 35.49
N HIS A 332 -9.14 -14.21 36.66
CA HIS A 332 -9.06 -15.58 37.21
C HIS A 332 -10.43 -16.23 37.38
N ALA A 333 -11.40 -15.51 37.91
CA ALA A 333 -12.78 -16.00 38.06
C ALA A 333 -13.42 -16.36 36.71
N THR A 334 -13.25 -15.48 35.72
CA THR A 334 -13.78 -15.67 34.38
C THR A 334 -13.11 -16.85 33.67
N TRP A 335 -11.78 -16.97 33.79
CA TRP A 335 -11.01 -18.11 33.26
C TRP A 335 -11.48 -19.43 33.88
N THR A 336 -11.62 -19.48 35.20
CA THR A 336 -12.10 -20.68 35.92
C THR A 336 -13.51 -21.05 35.45
N GLN A 337 -14.39 -20.09 35.27
CA GLN A 337 -15.75 -20.36 34.75
C GLN A 337 -15.72 -20.86 33.31
N ALA A 338 -14.89 -20.30 32.45
CA ALA A 338 -14.75 -20.78 31.06
C ALA A 338 -14.34 -22.25 31.01
N LEU A 339 -13.41 -22.68 31.87
CA LEU A 339 -12.98 -24.08 31.99
C LEU A 339 -14.05 -25.00 32.58
N GLN A 340 -15.07 -24.47 33.24
CA GLN A 340 -16.21 -25.23 33.74
C GLN A 340 -17.32 -25.43 32.70
N THR A 341 -17.14 -24.93 31.49
CA THR A 341 -18.00 -25.28 30.35
C THR A 341 -17.85 -26.78 30.06
N PRO A 342 -18.92 -27.53 29.74
CA PRO A 342 -18.87 -28.97 29.54
C PRO A 342 -17.74 -29.43 28.63
N VAL A 343 -17.47 -28.68 27.57
CA VAL A 343 -16.32 -28.88 26.67
C VAL A 343 -15.64 -27.55 26.39
N CYS A 344 -14.33 -27.48 26.59
CA CYS A 344 -13.53 -26.27 26.41
C CYS A 344 -12.27 -26.58 25.62
N ASP A 345 -12.10 -25.89 24.47
CA ASP A 345 -10.85 -25.90 23.71
C ASP A 345 -10.06 -24.64 24.01
N VAL A 346 -8.78 -24.82 24.39
CA VAL A 346 -7.85 -23.72 24.71
C VAL A 346 -6.75 -23.68 23.65
N LEU A 347 -6.66 -22.59 22.92
CA LEU A 347 -5.75 -22.45 21.79
C LEU A 347 -4.77 -21.30 22.01
N TRP A 348 -3.52 -21.51 21.64
CA TRP A 348 -2.48 -20.48 21.59
C TRP A 348 -1.54 -20.74 20.42
N ARG A 349 -0.96 -19.68 19.86
CA ARG A 349 0.08 -19.78 18.83
C ARG A 349 1.47 -19.84 19.47
N THR A 350 2.38 -20.57 18.83
CA THR A 350 3.77 -20.74 19.29
C THR A 350 4.75 -19.78 18.64
N SER A 351 4.31 -19.01 17.64
CA SER A 351 5.08 -17.94 17.01
C SER A 351 4.24 -16.70 16.73
N ASP A 352 4.86 -15.54 16.78
CA ASP A 352 4.26 -14.28 16.36
C ASP A 352 4.39 -14.05 14.84
N ASP A 353 3.96 -12.87 14.37
CA ASP A 353 4.00 -12.53 12.94
C ASP A 353 5.42 -12.26 12.40
N ALA A 354 6.41 -12.10 13.29
CA ALA A 354 7.83 -11.98 12.96
C ALA A 354 8.56 -13.34 13.01
N GLY A 355 7.86 -14.40 13.44
CA GLY A 355 8.45 -15.73 13.65
C GLY A 355 9.13 -15.92 15.01
N GLU A 356 9.01 -14.95 15.93
CA GLU A 356 9.53 -15.07 17.29
C GLU A 356 8.68 -16.04 18.12
N THR A 357 9.34 -16.82 18.99
CA THR A 357 8.67 -17.84 19.80
C THR A 357 7.77 -17.22 20.86
N LEU A 358 6.52 -17.67 20.95
CA LEU A 358 5.56 -17.32 21.98
C LEU A 358 5.33 -18.50 22.92
N LEU A 359 5.24 -18.21 24.21
CA LEU A 359 4.85 -19.17 25.23
C LEU A 359 3.34 -19.14 25.49
N PRO A 360 2.73 -20.25 25.92
CA PRO A 360 1.36 -20.21 26.42
C PRO A 360 1.27 -19.27 27.64
N SER A 361 0.12 -18.67 27.85
CA SER A 361 -0.09 -17.78 29.00
C SER A 361 0.16 -18.51 30.32
N SER A 362 0.47 -17.77 31.39
CA SER A 362 0.67 -18.36 32.73
C SER A 362 -0.54 -19.18 33.22
N LEU A 363 -1.76 -18.82 32.80
CA LEU A 363 -2.98 -19.57 33.10
C LEU A 363 -2.99 -20.93 32.40
N VAL A 364 -2.53 -21.00 31.16
CA VAL A 364 -2.40 -22.27 30.42
C VAL A 364 -1.25 -23.09 30.97
N GLN A 365 -0.13 -22.47 31.33
CA GLN A 365 1.00 -23.17 31.96
C GLN A 365 0.61 -23.84 33.31
N LEU A 366 -0.22 -23.15 34.09
CA LEU A 366 -0.76 -23.72 35.35
C LEU A 366 -1.66 -24.93 35.07
N LEU A 367 -2.48 -24.89 34.02
CA LEU A 367 -3.27 -26.07 33.61
C LEU A 367 -2.38 -27.23 33.19
N GLN A 368 -1.34 -26.99 32.42
CA GLN A 368 -0.37 -28.01 32.01
C GLN A 368 0.37 -28.60 33.21
N ALA A 369 0.76 -27.77 34.18
CA ALA A 369 1.48 -28.20 35.38
C ALA A 369 0.59 -28.98 36.37
N ALA A 370 -0.69 -28.66 36.44
CA ALA A 370 -1.62 -29.33 37.35
C ALA A 370 -1.88 -30.82 36.97
N ALA A 371 -1.39 -31.27 35.78
CA ALA A 371 -1.53 -32.65 35.29
C ALA A 371 -2.94 -33.23 35.55
N MET A 372 -3.95 -32.42 35.36
CA MET A 372 -5.32 -32.89 35.55
C MET A 372 -5.60 -33.95 34.48
N ASP A 373 -6.12 -35.09 34.85
CA ASP A 373 -6.53 -36.21 33.97
C ASP A 373 -7.54 -35.78 32.89
N THR A 374 -7.95 -34.53 32.93
CA THR A 374 -8.92 -33.87 32.04
C THR A 374 -8.29 -33.11 30.89
N THR A 375 -6.97 -32.87 30.90
CA THR A 375 -6.29 -32.15 29.82
C THR A 375 -5.63 -33.12 28.87
N GLN A 376 -6.30 -33.46 27.79
CA GLN A 376 -5.70 -34.20 26.68
C GLN A 376 -5.28 -33.22 25.59
N GLY A 377 -4.22 -33.55 24.85
CA GLY A 377 -3.93 -32.87 23.61
C GLY A 377 -5.15 -32.95 22.69
N GLY A 378 -5.71 -31.81 22.32
CA GLY A 378 -6.90 -31.78 21.47
C GLY A 378 -6.60 -32.44 20.12
N ILE A 379 -7.49 -33.29 19.66
CA ILE A 379 -7.46 -33.82 18.30
C ILE A 379 -7.79 -32.65 17.36
N ASP A 380 -6.94 -32.44 16.39
CA ASP A 380 -7.22 -31.43 15.35
C ASP A 380 -8.46 -31.86 14.53
N PRO A 381 -9.57 -31.12 14.59
CA PRO A 381 -10.79 -31.51 13.88
C PRO A 381 -10.73 -31.23 12.39
N ARG A 382 -9.66 -30.59 11.89
CA ARG A 382 -9.51 -30.27 10.47
C ARG A 382 -9.17 -31.52 9.67
N LEU A 383 -9.69 -31.57 8.46
CA LEU A 383 -9.29 -32.58 7.48
C LEU A 383 -8.02 -32.12 6.78
N GLU A 384 -6.95 -32.86 6.92
CA GLU A 384 -5.71 -32.61 6.18
C GLU A 384 -5.94 -32.93 4.69
N ARG A 385 -5.69 -31.95 3.84
CA ARG A 385 -5.73 -32.09 2.41
C ARG A 385 -4.32 -31.97 1.84
N ALA A 386 -3.73 -33.08 1.47
CA ALA A 386 -2.48 -33.07 0.72
C ALA A 386 -2.74 -32.57 -0.72
N VAL A 387 -2.21 -31.40 -1.05
CA VAL A 387 -2.21 -30.90 -2.42
C VAL A 387 -0.85 -31.24 -3.04
N PRO A 388 -0.80 -32.11 -4.05
CA PRO A 388 0.48 -32.42 -4.68
C PRO A 388 1.04 -31.15 -5.35
N THR A 389 2.30 -30.87 -5.11
CA THR A 389 2.99 -29.76 -5.74
C THR A 389 3.22 -30.09 -7.21
N ALA A 390 2.73 -29.22 -8.11
CA ALA A 390 3.09 -29.32 -9.52
C ALA A 390 4.43 -28.60 -9.77
N PRO A 391 5.34 -29.19 -10.58
CA PRO A 391 6.58 -28.51 -10.95
C PRO A 391 6.27 -27.22 -11.71
N VAL A 392 7.01 -26.17 -11.41
CA VAL A 392 6.91 -24.88 -12.12
C VAL A 392 8.00 -24.83 -13.15
N HIS A 393 7.61 -24.71 -14.42
CA HIS A 393 8.54 -24.60 -15.54
C HIS A 393 8.64 -23.16 -16.04
N PRO A 394 9.78 -22.77 -16.64
CA PRO A 394 9.91 -21.48 -17.32
C PRO A 394 8.79 -21.31 -18.37
N PRO A 395 8.03 -20.20 -18.35
CA PRO A 395 6.99 -19.98 -19.36
C PRO A 395 7.58 -19.75 -20.74
N GLN A 396 6.91 -20.25 -21.78
CA GLN A 396 7.31 -20.14 -23.19
C GLN A 396 6.09 -19.76 -24.05
N PRO A 397 5.50 -18.57 -23.87
CA PRO A 397 4.36 -18.16 -24.66
C PRO A 397 4.69 -17.93 -26.12
N VAL A 398 3.69 -17.95 -26.98
CA VAL A 398 3.76 -17.60 -28.40
C VAL A 398 3.07 -16.26 -28.60
N GLY A 399 3.79 -15.28 -29.14
CA GLY A 399 3.32 -13.89 -29.31
C GLY A 399 2.74 -13.57 -30.69
N ALA A 400 2.59 -14.53 -31.61
CA ALA A 400 2.20 -14.29 -33.01
C ALA A 400 0.85 -13.56 -33.17
N ALA A 401 -0.12 -13.80 -32.28
CA ALA A 401 -1.42 -13.13 -32.28
C ALA A 401 -1.38 -11.66 -31.79
N LEU A 402 -0.24 -11.20 -31.27
CA LEU A 402 -0.02 -9.86 -30.72
C LEU A 402 1.00 -9.10 -31.57
N PRO A 403 0.62 -8.50 -32.71
CA PRO A 403 1.56 -7.91 -33.66
C PRO A 403 2.28 -6.71 -33.05
N VAL A 404 3.61 -6.68 -33.24
CA VAL A 404 4.47 -5.57 -32.83
C VAL A 404 4.42 -4.50 -33.92
N LYS A 405 3.76 -3.39 -33.67
CA LYS A 405 3.65 -2.26 -34.59
C LYS A 405 4.78 -1.25 -34.43
N HIS A 406 5.17 -1.02 -33.20
CA HIS A 406 6.21 -0.05 -32.81
C HIS A 406 7.26 -0.75 -31.95
N LEU A 407 8.53 -0.46 -32.22
CA LEU A 407 9.65 -1.00 -31.47
C LEU A 407 10.58 0.15 -31.05
N SER A 408 10.86 0.25 -29.75
CA SER A 408 11.87 1.17 -29.19
C SER A 408 13.16 0.43 -28.86
N ALA A 409 14.25 1.17 -28.65
CA ALA A 409 15.53 0.60 -28.21
C ALA A 409 15.36 -0.27 -26.96
N SER A 410 14.67 0.24 -25.94
CA SER A 410 14.40 -0.52 -24.70
C SER A 410 13.52 -1.74 -24.91
N ALA A 411 12.58 -1.70 -25.86
CA ALA A 411 11.75 -2.85 -26.17
C ALA A 411 12.54 -3.96 -26.88
N TYR A 412 13.45 -3.58 -27.78
CA TYR A 412 14.32 -4.55 -28.42
C TYR A 412 15.34 -5.16 -27.44
N GLU A 413 15.86 -4.35 -26.53
CA GLU A 413 16.72 -4.82 -25.45
C GLU A 413 15.99 -5.82 -24.54
N ASP A 414 14.71 -5.55 -24.18
CA ASP A 414 13.89 -6.51 -23.42
C ASP A 414 13.76 -7.85 -24.16
N LEU A 415 13.60 -7.86 -25.49
CA LEU A 415 13.53 -9.08 -26.30
C LEU A 415 14.84 -9.86 -26.26
N ARG A 416 15.96 -9.18 -26.37
CA ARG A 416 17.29 -9.79 -26.37
C ARG A 416 17.67 -10.37 -25.01
N GLN A 417 17.38 -9.65 -23.94
CA GLN A 417 17.69 -10.10 -22.58
C GLN A 417 16.77 -11.22 -22.12
N CYS A 418 15.48 -11.15 -22.42
CA CYS A 418 14.50 -12.17 -22.04
C CYS A 418 13.24 -12.07 -22.93
N PRO A 419 13.05 -12.97 -23.89
CA PRO A 419 11.87 -12.95 -24.76
C PRO A 419 10.54 -12.94 -24.02
N TYR A 420 10.43 -13.62 -22.88
CA TYR A 420 9.24 -13.57 -22.03
C TYR A 420 8.98 -12.17 -21.45
N ARG A 421 10.03 -11.44 -21.07
CA ARG A 421 9.91 -10.04 -20.58
C ARG A 421 9.34 -9.16 -21.68
N PHE A 422 9.82 -9.30 -22.91
CA PHE A 422 9.27 -8.60 -24.08
C PHE A 422 7.80 -8.95 -24.29
N PHE A 423 7.43 -10.22 -24.26
CA PHE A 423 6.03 -10.66 -24.37
C PHE A 423 5.15 -10.00 -23.32
N ALA A 424 5.53 -10.09 -22.04
CA ALA A 424 4.75 -9.54 -20.94
C ALA A 424 4.66 -8.00 -21.00
N MET A 425 5.81 -7.31 -21.14
CA MET A 425 5.88 -5.86 -20.98
C MET A 425 5.50 -5.11 -22.26
N ARG A 426 5.79 -5.68 -23.46
CA ARG A 426 5.65 -4.96 -24.74
C ARG A 426 4.49 -5.46 -25.58
N GLN A 427 4.24 -6.77 -25.65
CA GLN A 427 3.11 -7.31 -26.41
C GLN A 427 1.80 -7.27 -25.60
N LEU A 428 1.82 -7.70 -24.32
CA LEU A 428 0.66 -7.62 -23.44
C LEU A 428 0.50 -6.23 -22.81
N GLY A 429 1.53 -5.40 -22.81
CA GLY A 429 1.48 -4.05 -22.21
C GLY A 429 1.40 -4.02 -20.69
N LEU A 430 1.79 -5.10 -20.01
CA LEU A 430 1.76 -5.20 -18.56
C LEU A 430 2.88 -4.34 -17.97
N LYS A 431 2.50 -3.28 -17.25
CA LYS A 431 3.42 -2.37 -16.57
C LYS A 431 3.03 -2.28 -15.11
N THR A 432 4.01 -2.21 -14.23
CA THR A 432 3.76 -1.73 -12.86
C THR A 432 3.41 -0.25 -12.93
N VAL A 433 2.46 0.14 -12.12
CA VAL A 433 2.11 1.56 -11.95
C VAL A 433 3.18 2.17 -11.04
N ASP A 434 3.81 3.27 -11.48
CA ASP A 434 4.75 4.00 -10.64
C ASP A 434 3.99 4.63 -9.45
N GLU A 435 4.53 4.47 -8.23
CA GLU A 435 3.97 5.11 -7.04
C GLU A 435 4.21 6.62 -7.10
N LEU A 436 3.15 7.41 -6.86
CA LEU A 436 3.26 8.87 -6.86
C LEU A 436 3.94 9.41 -5.59
N ASP A 437 3.93 8.64 -4.50
CA ASP A 437 4.54 8.99 -3.22
C ASP A 437 6.00 8.47 -3.09
N GLY A 438 6.59 7.94 -4.17
CA GLY A 438 7.98 7.49 -4.17
C GLY A 438 8.95 8.63 -3.88
N GLU A 439 9.99 8.35 -3.07
CA GLU A 439 11.09 9.30 -2.84
C GLU A 439 11.80 9.65 -4.16
N VAL A 440 12.33 10.88 -4.23
CA VAL A 440 13.12 11.32 -5.40
C VAL A 440 14.39 10.48 -5.51
N ASP A 441 14.59 9.84 -6.64
CA ASP A 441 15.69 8.93 -6.87
C ASP A 441 16.63 9.37 -8.01
N LYS A 442 17.58 8.51 -8.37
CA LYS A 442 18.53 8.75 -9.47
C LYS A 442 17.86 8.81 -10.84
N ARG A 443 16.70 8.21 -11.02
CA ARG A 443 15.93 8.25 -12.28
C ARG A 443 15.35 9.65 -12.46
N ASP A 444 14.79 10.24 -11.39
CA ASP A 444 14.27 11.60 -11.40
C ASP A 444 15.36 12.62 -11.73
N PHE A 445 16.54 12.44 -11.12
CA PHE A 445 17.72 13.26 -11.46
C PHE A 445 18.12 13.10 -12.93
N GLY A 446 18.10 11.87 -13.47
CA GLY A 446 18.37 11.63 -14.88
C GLY A 446 17.39 12.38 -15.80
N LEU A 447 16.08 12.24 -15.55
CA LEU A 447 15.03 12.92 -16.31
C LEU A 447 15.16 14.45 -16.25
N TRP A 448 15.43 14.96 -15.04
CA TRP A 448 15.68 16.38 -14.81
C TRP A 448 16.90 16.87 -15.61
N LEU A 449 18.03 16.15 -15.56
CA LEU A 449 19.25 16.52 -16.27
C LEU A 449 19.05 16.57 -17.78
N HIS A 450 18.38 15.56 -18.37
CA HIS A 450 18.05 15.54 -19.79
C HIS A 450 17.22 16.77 -20.18
N ALA A 451 16.18 17.12 -19.40
CA ALA A 451 15.35 18.29 -19.66
C ALA A 451 16.16 19.60 -19.56
N VAL A 452 17.03 19.73 -18.56
CA VAL A 452 17.92 20.90 -18.40
C VAL A 452 18.86 21.05 -19.60
N LEU A 453 19.52 19.98 -20.02
CA LEU A 453 20.46 20.02 -21.16
C LEU A 453 19.72 20.31 -22.48
N ALA A 454 18.55 19.76 -22.70
CA ALA A 454 17.75 20.02 -23.88
C ALA A 454 17.34 21.50 -23.96
N GLN A 455 16.79 22.05 -22.89
CA GLN A 455 16.38 23.46 -22.84
C GLN A 455 17.56 24.42 -22.94
N PHE A 456 18.68 24.10 -22.31
CA PHE A 456 19.92 24.89 -22.42
C PHE A 456 20.39 24.95 -23.87
N HIS A 457 20.46 23.83 -24.60
CA HIS A 457 20.90 23.85 -25.99
C HIS A 457 19.93 24.56 -26.92
N ALA A 458 18.61 24.48 -26.69
CA ALA A 458 17.61 25.25 -27.42
C ALA A 458 17.79 26.79 -27.18
N ALA A 459 18.07 27.16 -25.93
CA ALA A 459 18.35 28.56 -25.60
C ALA A 459 19.68 29.05 -26.22
N LEU A 460 20.72 28.20 -26.20
CA LEU A 460 22.02 28.52 -26.82
C LEU A 460 21.94 28.64 -28.34
N GLN A 461 21.08 27.87 -28.98
CA GLN A 461 20.83 27.96 -30.43
C GLN A 461 20.12 29.29 -30.79
N SER A 462 19.22 29.74 -29.90
CA SER A 462 18.47 31.02 -30.12
C SER A 462 19.35 32.25 -29.82
N GLY A 463 20.33 32.14 -28.90
CA GLY A 463 21.25 33.20 -28.51
C GLY A 463 22.67 32.66 -28.40
N PRO A 464 23.39 32.42 -29.51
CA PRO A 464 24.70 31.82 -29.49
C PRO A 464 25.71 32.66 -28.71
N THR A 465 26.48 32.01 -27.80
CA THR A 465 27.56 32.63 -27.06
C THR A 465 28.65 31.61 -26.75
N GLU A 466 29.92 32.05 -26.74
CA GLU A 466 31.08 31.25 -26.31
C GLU A 466 31.55 31.68 -24.92
N ASP A 467 30.96 32.73 -24.33
CA ASP A 467 31.31 33.21 -22.99
C ASP A 467 30.92 32.17 -21.92
N ALA A 468 31.92 31.62 -21.26
CA ALA A 468 31.72 30.57 -20.25
C ALA A 468 30.85 31.06 -19.06
N THR A 469 30.94 32.33 -18.69
CA THR A 469 30.17 32.91 -17.59
C THR A 469 28.67 33.05 -17.99
N VAL A 470 28.42 33.39 -19.24
CA VAL A 470 27.06 33.49 -19.77
C VAL A 470 26.46 32.09 -19.87
N ARG A 471 27.18 31.11 -20.40
CA ARG A 471 26.73 29.71 -20.50
C ARG A 471 26.44 29.11 -19.12
N SER A 472 27.27 29.39 -18.12
CA SER A 472 27.05 28.94 -16.74
C SER A 472 25.74 29.50 -16.17
N ARG A 473 25.49 30.81 -16.33
CA ARG A 473 24.24 31.44 -15.89
C ARG A 473 23.01 30.90 -16.63
N MET A 474 23.13 30.65 -17.93
CA MET A 474 22.04 30.05 -18.71
C MET A 474 21.68 28.65 -18.19
N LEU A 475 22.67 27.81 -17.90
CA LEU A 475 22.44 26.48 -17.30
C LEU A 475 21.78 26.57 -15.92
N ASP A 476 22.23 27.49 -15.06
CA ASP A 476 21.62 27.67 -13.74
C ASP A 476 20.16 28.12 -13.83
N GLN A 477 19.86 29.09 -14.70
CA GLN A 477 18.48 29.54 -14.95
C GLN A 477 17.59 28.41 -15.48
N THR A 478 18.10 27.64 -16.43
CA THR A 478 17.39 26.49 -16.97
C THR A 478 17.15 25.41 -15.91
N ALA A 479 18.15 25.15 -15.05
CA ALA A 479 18.02 24.20 -13.95
C ALA A 479 16.92 24.62 -12.97
N GLU A 480 16.85 25.90 -12.59
CA GLU A 480 15.79 26.45 -11.73
C GLU A 480 14.40 26.35 -12.38
N GLU A 481 14.29 26.66 -13.67
CA GLU A 481 13.04 26.60 -14.42
C GLU A 481 12.52 25.15 -14.52
N ILE A 482 13.39 24.19 -14.86
CA ILE A 482 13.04 22.78 -14.95
C ILE A 482 12.68 22.20 -13.58
N THR A 483 13.44 22.51 -12.53
CA THR A 483 13.11 22.07 -11.15
C THR A 483 11.70 22.52 -10.77
N ARG A 484 11.35 23.76 -11.07
CA ARG A 484 10.03 24.31 -10.79
C ARG A 484 8.94 23.67 -11.65
N SER A 485 9.22 23.45 -12.95
CA SER A 485 8.23 22.85 -13.88
C SER A 485 7.95 21.37 -13.59
N MET A 486 8.94 20.63 -13.07
CA MET A 486 8.80 19.25 -12.65
C MET A 486 8.21 19.11 -11.23
N ALA A 487 7.97 20.23 -10.54
CA ALA A 487 7.45 20.28 -9.17
C ALA A 487 8.23 19.34 -8.20
N LEU A 488 9.57 19.30 -8.35
CA LEU A 488 10.41 18.44 -7.51
C LEU A 488 10.44 18.97 -6.08
N PRO A 489 10.22 18.12 -5.06
CA PRO A 489 10.24 18.53 -3.66
C PRO A 489 11.63 19.07 -3.27
N GLU A 490 11.70 20.31 -2.81
CA GLU A 490 12.97 21.00 -2.54
C GLU A 490 13.85 20.23 -1.56
N GLY A 491 13.28 19.70 -0.48
CA GLY A 491 14.01 18.95 0.54
C GLY A 491 14.60 17.64 0.03
N GLU A 492 13.87 16.91 -0.79
CA GLU A 492 14.30 15.61 -1.31
C GLU A 492 15.29 15.78 -2.48
N PHE A 493 15.13 16.83 -3.29
CA PHE A 493 16.01 17.12 -4.42
C PHE A 493 17.29 17.86 -4.03
N LEU A 494 17.40 18.36 -2.79
CA LEU A 494 18.55 19.09 -2.29
C LEU A 494 19.91 18.39 -2.50
N PRO A 495 20.09 17.08 -2.29
CA PRO A 495 21.36 16.41 -2.53
C PRO A 495 21.85 16.55 -3.99
N PHE A 496 20.95 16.49 -4.96
CA PHE A 496 21.27 16.66 -6.38
C PHE A 496 21.61 18.11 -6.71
N MET A 497 20.89 19.06 -6.14
CA MET A 497 21.19 20.49 -6.31
C MET A 497 22.52 20.89 -5.67
N ALA A 498 22.92 20.26 -4.59
CA ALA A 498 24.24 20.48 -3.99
C ALA A 498 25.40 20.04 -4.90
N ALA A 499 25.20 18.98 -5.69
CA ALA A 499 26.18 18.49 -6.68
C ALA A 499 26.15 19.28 -8.00
N TRP A 500 25.07 20.01 -8.28
CA TRP A 500 24.83 20.68 -9.55
C TRP A 500 25.98 21.58 -10.05
N PRO A 501 26.60 22.46 -9.23
CA PRO A 501 27.69 23.33 -9.72
C PRO A 501 28.84 22.53 -10.33
N GLN A 502 29.21 21.41 -9.73
CA GLN A 502 30.28 20.56 -10.23
C GLN A 502 29.88 19.83 -11.52
N VAL A 503 28.66 19.34 -11.60
CA VAL A 503 28.08 18.70 -12.80
C VAL A 503 28.03 19.70 -13.95
N ARG A 504 27.52 20.91 -13.71
CA ARG A 504 27.47 22.02 -14.67
C ARG A 504 28.84 22.37 -15.24
N ASP A 505 29.81 22.61 -14.36
CA ASP A 505 31.14 23.03 -14.76
C ASP A 505 31.87 21.91 -15.54
N GLY A 506 31.70 20.66 -15.12
CA GLY A 506 32.19 19.50 -15.86
C GLY A 506 31.60 19.39 -17.26
N TYR A 507 30.28 19.59 -17.38
CA TYR A 507 29.58 19.58 -18.67
C TYR A 507 30.04 20.70 -19.60
N LEU A 508 30.14 21.93 -19.11
CA LEU A 508 30.60 23.08 -19.91
C LEU A 508 32.03 22.89 -20.40
N LYS A 509 32.92 22.34 -19.59
CA LYS A 509 34.29 22.03 -19.97
C LYS A 509 34.33 21.02 -21.12
N TRP A 510 33.54 19.94 -20.99
CA TRP A 510 33.42 18.94 -22.05
C TRP A 510 32.83 19.55 -23.31
N LEU A 511 31.75 20.32 -23.20
CA LEU A 511 31.07 20.93 -24.34
C LEU A 511 32.01 21.83 -25.15
N THR A 512 32.79 22.68 -24.48
CA THR A 512 33.77 23.55 -25.13
C THR A 512 34.83 22.74 -25.91
N ALA A 513 35.32 21.64 -25.31
CA ALA A 513 36.28 20.78 -25.97
C ALA A 513 35.65 20.03 -27.18
N HIS A 514 34.41 19.63 -27.07
CA HIS A 514 33.66 18.96 -28.13
C HIS A 514 33.36 19.88 -29.32
N GLU A 515 32.92 21.12 -29.06
CA GLU A 515 32.70 22.15 -30.08
C GLU A 515 34.01 22.55 -30.78
N ALA A 516 35.14 22.56 -30.05
CA ALA A 516 36.46 22.83 -30.63
C ALA A 516 36.90 21.74 -31.63
N GLN A 517 36.34 20.53 -31.54
CA GLN A 517 36.56 19.44 -32.52
C GLN A 517 35.65 19.58 -33.76
N GLY A 518 34.89 20.65 -33.89
CA GLY A 518 34.02 20.93 -35.02
C GLY A 518 32.59 20.47 -34.88
N ALA A 519 32.19 19.94 -33.72
CA ALA A 519 30.82 19.56 -33.47
C ALA A 519 29.90 20.79 -33.37
N ARG A 520 28.74 20.74 -33.96
CA ARG A 520 27.70 21.77 -33.90
C ARG A 520 26.38 21.12 -33.51
N PHE A 521 25.75 21.63 -32.45
CA PHE A 521 24.43 21.17 -32.02
C PHE A 521 23.41 21.28 -33.15
N ALA A 522 22.76 20.18 -33.51
CA ALA A 522 21.73 20.12 -34.55
C ALA A 522 20.32 20.00 -33.95
N SER A 523 20.09 19.05 -33.06
CA SER A 523 18.80 18.89 -32.39
C SER A 523 18.96 18.21 -31.02
N GLY A 524 17.99 18.43 -30.11
CA GLY A 524 17.92 17.76 -28.81
C GLY A 524 16.52 17.24 -28.53
N GLU A 525 16.43 16.11 -27.84
CA GLU A 525 15.19 15.47 -27.38
C GLU A 525 14.14 15.32 -28.50
N THR A 526 14.63 14.99 -29.71
CA THR A 526 13.79 14.90 -30.91
C THR A 526 13.29 13.48 -31.12
N SER A 527 11.98 13.35 -31.37
CA SER A 527 11.37 12.05 -31.68
C SER A 527 11.57 11.70 -33.15
N HIS A 528 12.09 10.51 -33.40
CA HIS A 528 12.33 9.95 -34.73
C HIS A 528 11.52 8.68 -34.94
N ARG A 529 11.18 8.43 -36.22
CA ARG A 529 10.45 7.23 -36.64
C ARG A 529 11.03 6.73 -37.95
N GLN A 530 11.41 5.46 -37.99
CA GLN A 530 11.94 4.81 -39.18
C GLN A 530 11.21 3.51 -39.44
N ARG A 531 10.78 3.27 -40.68
CA ARG A 531 10.11 2.02 -41.03
C ARG A 531 11.13 0.96 -41.43
N VAL A 532 11.03 -0.21 -40.80
CA VAL A 532 11.89 -1.36 -41.06
C VAL A 532 11.00 -2.59 -41.28
N GLY A 533 10.82 -2.99 -42.53
CA GLY A 533 9.84 -4.02 -42.86
C GLY A 533 8.42 -3.62 -42.45
N ASP A 534 7.77 -4.44 -41.63
CA ASP A 534 6.41 -4.22 -41.11
C ASP A 534 6.38 -3.49 -39.76
N VAL A 535 7.54 -3.22 -39.19
CA VAL A 535 7.67 -2.58 -37.87
C VAL A 535 8.14 -1.15 -38.02
N GLN A 536 7.60 -0.25 -37.21
CA GLN A 536 8.08 1.12 -37.09
C GLN A 536 9.01 1.23 -35.88
N LEU A 537 10.28 1.51 -36.13
CA LEU A 537 11.21 1.89 -35.08
C LEU A 537 10.82 3.29 -34.58
N VAL A 538 10.81 3.46 -33.26
CA VAL A 538 10.49 4.73 -32.61
C VAL A 538 11.52 5.01 -31.53
N GLY A 539 11.95 6.26 -31.44
CA GLY A 539 12.87 6.66 -30.38
C GLY A 539 12.96 8.16 -30.25
N ARG A 540 13.44 8.59 -29.10
CA ARG A 540 13.75 9.99 -28.81
C ARG A 540 15.25 10.06 -28.59
N ILE A 541 15.94 10.83 -29.41
CA ILE A 541 17.39 11.00 -29.35
C ILE A 541 17.69 12.21 -28.47
N ASP A 542 18.54 12.04 -27.47
CA ASP A 542 18.86 13.07 -26.50
C ASP A 542 19.56 14.27 -27.15
N ARG A 543 20.50 13.99 -28.05
CA ARG A 543 21.22 15.03 -28.80
C ARG A 543 21.76 14.50 -30.12
N THR A 544 21.68 15.32 -31.15
CA THR A 544 22.43 15.11 -32.40
C THR A 544 23.32 16.32 -32.69
N ASP A 545 24.53 16.03 -33.16
CA ASP A 545 25.49 17.04 -33.60
C ASP A 545 25.84 16.82 -35.07
N ALA A 546 26.11 17.91 -35.79
CA ALA A 546 26.56 17.90 -37.17
C ALA A 546 28.01 18.38 -37.26
N PHE A 547 28.79 17.77 -38.14
CA PHE A 547 30.16 18.17 -38.47
C PHE A 547 30.24 18.75 -39.86
N ALA A 548 31.29 19.52 -40.15
CA ALA A 548 31.48 20.20 -41.45
C ALA A 548 31.64 19.23 -42.63
N ASP A 549 32.07 17.98 -42.39
CA ASP A 549 32.20 16.93 -43.38
C ASP A 549 30.90 16.19 -43.70
N GLY A 550 29.78 16.60 -43.09
CA GLY A 550 28.47 15.96 -43.22
C GLY A 550 28.20 14.83 -42.26
N THR A 551 29.15 14.50 -41.39
CA THR A 551 28.97 13.46 -40.36
C THR A 551 27.93 13.92 -39.32
N VAL A 552 26.98 13.04 -38.99
CA VAL A 552 26.01 13.21 -37.89
C VAL A 552 26.43 12.37 -36.70
N MET A 553 26.48 12.96 -35.53
CA MET A 553 26.81 12.26 -34.28
C MET A 553 25.61 12.19 -33.37
N VAL A 554 25.27 10.98 -32.95
CA VAL A 554 24.22 10.71 -31.95
C VAL A 554 24.84 10.64 -30.56
N LEU A 555 24.29 11.40 -29.64
CA LEU A 555 24.73 11.42 -28.24
C LEU A 555 23.58 11.06 -27.31
N ASP A 556 23.89 10.18 -26.36
CA ASP A 556 22.96 9.75 -25.31
C ASP A 556 23.56 10.06 -23.93
N TYR A 557 22.85 10.81 -23.10
CA TYR A 557 23.33 11.23 -21.80
C TYR A 557 23.12 10.16 -20.74
N LYS A 558 24.13 9.92 -19.92
CA LYS A 558 24.08 8.94 -18.83
C LYS A 558 24.55 9.55 -17.51
N THR A 559 23.83 9.23 -16.44
CA THR A 559 24.21 9.59 -15.05
C THR A 559 24.90 8.42 -14.31
N GLU A 560 25.16 7.33 -15.01
CA GLU A 560 25.86 6.14 -14.48
C GLU A 560 27.39 6.35 -14.46
N PRO A 561 28.16 5.51 -13.72
CA PRO A 561 29.63 5.57 -13.75
C PRO A 561 30.21 5.39 -15.16
N VAL A 562 31.26 6.17 -15.48
CA VAL A 562 31.94 6.15 -16.79
C VAL A 562 32.39 4.74 -17.21
N ALA A 563 32.84 3.92 -16.25
CA ALA A 563 33.27 2.55 -16.51
C ALA A 563 32.15 1.69 -17.12
N LYS A 564 30.88 1.94 -16.72
CA LYS A 564 29.73 1.21 -17.24
C LYS A 564 29.43 1.59 -18.68
N SER A 565 29.45 2.88 -19.03
CA SER A 565 29.27 3.32 -20.42
C SER A 565 30.41 2.88 -21.33
N ARG A 566 31.65 2.84 -20.84
CA ARG A 566 32.76 2.24 -21.58
C ARG A 566 32.58 0.74 -21.85
N SER A 567 31.99 0.03 -20.88
CA SER A 567 31.67 -1.39 -21.09
C SER A 567 30.61 -1.59 -22.16
N ARG A 568 29.59 -0.70 -22.24
CA ARG A 568 28.54 -0.78 -23.24
C ARG A 568 29.00 -0.67 -24.69
N VAL A 569 30.03 0.14 -24.94
CA VAL A 569 30.56 0.38 -26.28
C VAL A 569 31.74 -0.55 -26.66
N LYS A 570 32.16 -1.43 -25.73
CA LYS A 570 33.33 -2.29 -25.92
C LYS A 570 33.10 -3.37 -26.97
N GLU A 571 31.94 -4.00 -26.92
CA GLU A 571 31.56 -5.04 -27.86
C GLU A 571 30.37 -4.53 -28.69
N PRO A 572 30.47 -4.51 -30.05
CA PRO A 572 29.36 -4.12 -30.91
C PRO A 572 28.13 -4.98 -30.64
N LEU A 573 26.96 -4.36 -30.52
CA LEU A 573 25.67 -5.01 -30.29
C LEU A 573 25.50 -5.74 -28.94
N GLU A 574 26.42 -5.65 -27.98
CA GLU A 574 26.13 -6.06 -26.61
C GLU A 574 25.12 -5.10 -26.00
N ASP A 575 25.34 -3.79 -26.16
CA ASP A 575 24.34 -2.74 -25.93
C ASP A 575 23.88 -2.18 -27.27
N THR A 576 22.58 -2.21 -27.54
CA THR A 576 22.02 -1.85 -28.84
C THR A 576 21.53 -0.41 -28.93
N GLN A 577 21.56 0.40 -27.85
CA GLN A 577 20.89 1.68 -27.82
C GLN A 577 21.45 2.70 -28.83
N ILE A 578 22.76 2.87 -28.89
CA ILE A 578 23.40 3.80 -29.84
C ILE A 578 23.20 3.35 -31.30
N ALA A 579 23.35 2.06 -31.59
CA ALA A 579 23.09 1.50 -32.90
C ALA A 579 21.60 1.64 -33.32
N PHE A 580 20.69 1.50 -32.36
CA PHE A 580 19.26 1.71 -32.59
C PHE A 580 18.95 3.18 -32.92
N TYR A 581 19.57 4.11 -32.20
CA TYR A 581 19.41 5.54 -32.51
C TYR A 581 20.01 5.91 -33.86
N ALA A 582 21.14 5.33 -34.25
CA ALA A 582 21.70 5.45 -35.59
C ALA A 582 20.73 4.92 -36.66
N ALA A 583 20.00 3.83 -36.39
CA ALA A 583 18.96 3.27 -37.26
C ALA A 583 17.71 4.15 -37.42
N LEU A 584 17.50 5.13 -36.57
CA LEU A 584 16.42 6.09 -36.69
C LEU A 584 16.74 7.26 -37.64
N LEU A 585 18.03 7.41 -38.02
CA LEU A 585 18.50 8.50 -38.86
C LEU A 585 18.81 8.01 -40.27
N ASP A 586 18.42 8.80 -41.24
CA ASP A 586 18.77 8.56 -42.68
C ASP A 586 20.04 9.34 -43.00
N ALA A 587 21.18 8.80 -42.59
CA ALA A 587 22.50 9.38 -42.84
C ALA A 587 23.53 8.31 -43.16
N ASP A 588 24.39 8.62 -44.13
CA ASP A 588 25.44 7.68 -44.63
C ASP A 588 26.67 7.66 -43.69
N THR A 589 26.97 8.78 -43.06
CA THR A 589 28.10 8.93 -42.12
C THR A 589 27.57 9.21 -40.71
N LEU A 590 27.73 8.24 -39.85
CA LEU A 590 27.23 8.26 -38.48
C LEU A 590 28.32 7.99 -37.45
N ARG A 591 28.31 8.77 -36.40
CA ARG A 591 29.07 8.53 -35.16
C ARG A 591 28.08 8.47 -33.99
N GLY A 592 28.43 7.83 -32.90
CA GLY A 592 27.59 7.79 -31.74
C GLY A 592 28.36 7.52 -30.46
N ALA A 593 27.90 8.13 -29.37
CA ALA A 593 28.58 8.01 -28.09
C ALA A 593 27.62 8.13 -26.91
N TYR A 594 28.00 7.52 -25.81
CA TYR A 594 27.47 7.85 -24.48
C TYR A 594 28.24 9.03 -23.89
N VAL A 595 27.53 10.00 -23.35
CA VAL A 595 28.10 11.12 -22.61
C VAL A 595 27.68 10.99 -21.13
N ASN A 596 28.63 10.57 -20.32
CA ASN A 596 28.42 10.53 -18.88
C ASN A 596 28.50 11.94 -18.30
N VAL A 597 27.45 12.33 -17.60
CA VAL A 597 27.36 13.63 -16.92
C VAL A 597 27.18 13.36 -15.44
N GLY A 598 28.22 13.53 -14.65
CA GLY A 598 28.21 13.15 -13.24
C GLY A 598 29.13 14.02 -12.38
N GLU A 599 28.88 13.95 -11.08
CA GLU A 599 29.63 14.69 -10.06
C GLU A 599 31.07 14.17 -9.92
N ARG A 600 31.26 12.86 -9.74
CA ARG A 600 32.54 12.27 -9.30
C ARG A 600 33.58 12.18 -10.41
N ASP A 601 33.15 11.72 -11.56
CA ASP A 601 34.05 11.43 -12.71
C ASP A 601 34.11 12.59 -13.71
N GLY A 602 33.37 13.69 -13.43
CA GLY A 602 33.16 14.77 -14.39
C GLY A 602 32.35 14.31 -15.61
N THR A 603 32.44 15.09 -16.72
CA THR A 603 31.80 14.70 -17.97
C THR A 603 32.80 13.98 -18.89
N ALA A 604 32.45 12.77 -19.31
CA ALA A 604 33.25 11.93 -20.17
C ALA A 604 32.43 11.33 -21.33
N MET A 605 33.04 11.23 -22.50
CA MET A 605 32.41 10.64 -23.69
C MET A 605 33.03 9.28 -23.98
N SER A 606 32.19 8.30 -24.33
CA SER A 606 32.56 6.95 -24.76
C SER A 606 31.91 6.70 -26.11
N GLU A 607 32.73 6.78 -27.18
CA GLU A 607 32.27 6.60 -28.55
C GLU A 607 32.22 5.11 -28.93
N GLN A 608 31.22 4.73 -29.69
CA GLN A 608 31.05 3.40 -30.24
C GLN A 608 31.77 3.32 -31.58
N GLU A 609 32.74 2.44 -31.67
CA GLU A 609 33.42 2.15 -32.92
C GLU A 609 32.52 1.35 -33.87
N HIS A 610 32.75 1.44 -35.18
CA HIS A 610 32.02 0.70 -36.22
C HIS A 610 30.49 0.82 -36.14
N LEU A 611 29.98 2.04 -35.86
CA LEU A 611 28.57 2.26 -35.62
C LEU A 611 27.68 1.92 -36.83
N VAL A 612 28.15 2.18 -38.07
CA VAL A 612 27.36 1.92 -39.28
C VAL A 612 27.18 0.40 -39.48
N GLU A 613 28.23 -0.36 -39.30
CA GLU A 613 28.19 -1.83 -39.35
C GLU A 613 27.29 -2.41 -38.24
N ALA A 614 27.38 -1.84 -37.02
CA ALA A 614 26.54 -2.25 -35.91
C ALA A 614 25.05 -1.91 -36.16
N ARG A 615 24.75 -0.74 -36.75
CA ARG A 615 23.40 -0.36 -37.18
C ARG A 615 22.84 -1.35 -38.19
N ASP A 616 23.59 -1.67 -39.22
CA ASP A 616 23.12 -2.54 -40.30
C ASP A 616 22.84 -3.95 -39.80
N ALA A 617 23.77 -4.52 -39.01
CA ALA A 617 23.58 -5.81 -38.35
C ALA A 617 22.39 -5.81 -37.37
N LEU A 618 22.16 -4.71 -36.65
CA LEU A 618 20.99 -4.53 -35.79
C LEU A 618 19.68 -4.58 -36.59
N LEU A 619 19.62 -3.87 -37.71
CA LEU A 619 18.44 -3.83 -38.59
C LEU A 619 18.09 -5.21 -39.13
N GLU A 620 19.09 -5.98 -39.58
CA GLU A 620 18.92 -7.38 -39.99
C GLU A 620 18.40 -8.23 -38.83
N GLY A 621 18.99 -8.11 -37.65
CA GLY A 621 18.55 -8.82 -36.42
C GLY A 621 17.12 -8.52 -36.06
N ILE A 622 16.70 -7.25 -36.07
CA ILE A 622 15.33 -6.85 -35.81
C ILE A 622 14.36 -7.49 -36.81
N GLN A 623 14.70 -7.48 -38.13
CA GLN A 623 13.83 -8.08 -39.14
C GLN A 623 13.66 -9.58 -38.91
N MET A 624 14.76 -10.28 -38.64
CA MET A 624 14.74 -11.72 -38.34
C MET A 624 13.93 -12.06 -37.10
N ASP A 625 14.14 -11.33 -36.01
CA ASP A 625 13.43 -11.58 -34.76
C ASP A 625 11.94 -11.30 -34.88
N MET A 626 11.55 -10.19 -35.53
CA MET A 626 10.15 -9.89 -35.77
C MET A 626 9.49 -10.91 -36.71
N GLN A 627 10.21 -11.45 -37.67
CA GLN A 627 9.71 -12.56 -38.51
C GLN A 627 9.50 -13.83 -37.68
N ARG A 628 10.49 -14.22 -36.87
CA ARG A 628 10.37 -15.41 -35.98
C ARG A 628 9.16 -15.32 -35.06
N ILE A 629 8.90 -14.12 -34.48
CA ILE A 629 7.71 -13.91 -33.62
C ILE A 629 6.41 -14.10 -34.42
N ARG A 630 6.34 -13.55 -35.64
CA ARG A 630 5.18 -13.73 -36.53
C ARG A 630 4.95 -15.19 -36.90
N ASP A 631 6.03 -15.93 -37.14
CA ASP A 631 5.99 -17.35 -37.49
C ASP A 631 5.67 -18.27 -36.29
N GLY A 632 5.42 -17.68 -35.11
CA GLY A 632 5.01 -18.42 -33.93
C GLY A 632 6.14 -18.99 -33.10
N ALA A 633 7.35 -18.44 -33.19
CA ALA A 633 8.42 -18.82 -32.28
C ALA A 633 8.04 -18.56 -30.82
N ALA A 634 8.39 -19.50 -29.95
CA ALA A 634 8.21 -19.35 -28.53
C ALA A 634 9.08 -18.21 -27.98
N LEU A 635 8.56 -17.51 -26.97
CA LEU A 635 9.21 -16.42 -26.26
C LEU A 635 9.56 -16.88 -24.82
N PRO A 636 10.63 -17.67 -24.64
CA PRO A 636 10.94 -18.29 -23.36
C PRO A 636 11.43 -17.29 -22.31
N ALA A 637 11.13 -17.58 -21.05
CA ALA A 637 11.79 -16.94 -19.93
C ALA A 637 13.19 -17.55 -19.74
N LEU A 638 14.24 -16.73 -19.80
CA LEU A 638 15.62 -17.21 -19.76
C LEU A 638 16.16 -17.37 -18.34
N GLY A 639 15.70 -16.53 -17.40
CA GLY A 639 16.12 -16.63 -16.01
C GLY A 639 17.52 -16.11 -15.72
N ASP A 640 18.10 -15.30 -16.61
CA ASP A 640 19.41 -14.69 -16.41
C ASP A 640 19.38 -13.73 -15.20
N ALA A 641 20.34 -13.92 -14.27
CA ALA A 641 20.37 -13.20 -13.00
C ALA A 641 20.34 -11.68 -13.20
N GLY A 642 21.20 -11.12 -14.03
CA GLY A 642 21.30 -9.68 -14.26
C GLY A 642 20.02 -9.05 -14.82
N ALA A 643 19.34 -9.73 -15.75
CA ALA A 643 18.09 -9.27 -16.34
C ALA A 643 16.88 -9.42 -15.37
N CYS A 644 16.99 -10.31 -14.39
CA CYS A 644 15.88 -10.64 -13.47
C CYS A 644 15.84 -9.78 -12.22
N ASP A 645 16.93 -9.12 -11.82
CA ASP A 645 17.05 -8.40 -10.55
C ASP A 645 16.00 -7.28 -10.40
N PHE A 646 15.69 -6.58 -11.50
CA PHE A 646 14.69 -5.50 -11.54
C PHE A 646 13.55 -5.79 -12.54
N CYS A 647 13.29 -7.07 -12.82
CA CYS A 647 12.30 -7.45 -13.82
C CYS A 647 10.87 -7.36 -13.26
N GLN A 648 10.07 -6.44 -13.78
CA GLN A 648 8.67 -6.29 -13.40
C GLN A 648 7.81 -7.54 -13.70
N ALA A 649 8.20 -8.37 -14.66
CA ALA A 649 7.52 -9.62 -15.01
C ALA A 649 7.93 -10.81 -14.14
N ARG A 650 8.87 -10.66 -13.16
CA ARG A 650 9.43 -11.75 -12.34
C ARG A 650 8.36 -12.54 -11.59
N GLY A 651 7.38 -11.87 -10.99
CA GLY A 651 6.27 -12.51 -10.28
C GLY A 651 5.39 -13.37 -11.18
N MET A 652 5.21 -12.97 -12.45
CA MET A 652 4.42 -13.73 -13.42
C MET A 652 5.20 -14.90 -14.02
N CYS A 653 6.50 -14.76 -14.30
CA CYS A 653 7.32 -15.86 -14.78
C CYS A 653 7.64 -16.86 -13.67
N ARG A 654 7.47 -16.50 -12.40
CA ARG A 654 7.67 -17.35 -11.22
C ARG A 654 9.06 -17.95 -11.14
N LYS A 655 10.10 -17.21 -11.55
CA LYS A 655 11.49 -17.69 -11.61
C LYS A 655 11.93 -18.31 -10.28
N ASP A 656 11.53 -17.72 -9.16
CA ASP A 656 11.97 -18.15 -7.84
C ASP A 656 11.40 -19.52 -7.41
N PHE A 657 10.45 -20.04 -8.19
CA PHE A 657 9.76 -21.31 -7.96
C PHE A 657 10.02 -22.34 -9.07
N TRP A 658 10.92 -22.06 -10.03
CA TRP A 658 11.20 -23.03 -11.07
C TRP A 658 11.81 -24.30 -10.49
N SER A 659 11.22 -25.43 -10.86
CA SER A 659 11.80 -26.72 -10.53
C SER A 659 13.14 -26.86 -11.23
N VAL A 660 14.16 -27.19 -10.47
CA VAL A 660 15.47 -27.52 -11.06
C VAL A 660 15.26 -28.78 -11.90
N PRO A 661 15.70 -28.81 -13.19
CA PRO A 661 15.55 -29.97 -14.08
C PRO A 661 16.24 -31.21 -13.56
#